data_5a21576687b5d46d2f5ae14556c99930
#
_entry.id   5a21576687b5d46d2f5ae14556c99930
#
_cell.length_a   1.000
_cell.length_b   1.000
_cell.length_c   1.000
_cell.angle_alpha   90.00
_cell.angle_beta   90.00
_cell.angle_gamma   90.00
#
_symmetry.space_group_name_H-M   'P 1'
#
loop_
_entity.id
_entity.type
_entity.pdbx_description
1 polymer ?
#
loop_
_entity_poly.entity_id
_entity_poly.type
_entity_poly.pdbx_seq_one_letter_code
_entity_poly.pdbx_strand_id
1 'polypeptide(L)'
;MLHPLRPLPELFFMLLALVGGDRLAAQTCPERPVTALVLSGGGAKGLAHVGVLQTLDSLGIRPDMIVGASMGSLVGAMYASGYSAHVIDSLTRSLPISTLFRPFQPVAPRALRRLQPVVVWEQGDRGFTLQSAVIQETQANALLNAALLKGNLIARGDFDRLAIPFRAVATDLANRQVVVLKGGDLARAVRASVAIPLIFAPELIDGRFLADGGLSDNIPIAAARAAGAERVIVSDATERRPDTLNLYSPFVVAERLLGFLFEQADSLGPNDLYIRPNVRGFESLDFNTQTVTELIEAGRLAADSTLAGMKCVAPPAADTPALPTGLTSVAVEGAGGAEASRITSLLGLGNGDTLDVTMLRNRLRRLGESDQYVALWLTPTGSGDSVAFNVAPERAAERTAAIGAMYDSDIGGRAWGGVVDHQLGAGLESSAFFAFGTLEKELVFSLRRPSHWLGQLLTPFAALRLAAVDVQTFAVAGEPLDKLRTRALQGLLGIERDMGERSTVTIAGSGRYWRNDDGSTDEALGAMASLTAYDDAGAPFVNVEGEWTARFQRMAMEAAPTLVYRRLRVRPRIRAGWGDSLPAQLSLPLGGSDGMPALHLGELRGDREVLLGLGLGLRVLGPIEIRAEGVAGRIAQGGQLLSNDNWHAGARIGLGADTPLGPMRVDYEVTKGWRDALRVRMGRSF
;
A
#
# COMPACT_ATOMS: atom_id res chain seq x y z
N MET A 1 65.18 -45.19 23.45
CA MET A 1 65.29 -46.31 22.45
C MET A 1 63.94 -46.43 21.81
N LEU A 2 63.86 -46.04 20.56
CA LEU A 2 63.04 -46.51 19.45
C LEU A 2 62.89 -45.39 18.44
N HIS A 3 63.46 -45.60 17.28
CA HIS A 3 63.54 -44.70 16.14
C HIS A 3 62.15 -44.47 15.47
N PRO A 4 61.93 -43.30 14.83
CA PRO A 4 60.75 -43.04 14.06
C PRO A 4 60.89 -43.54 12.62
N LEU A 5 59.81 -44.17 12.11
CA LEU A 5 59.64 -44.54 10.71
C LEU A 5 59.28 -43.27 9.88
N ARG A 6 60.01 -43.09 8.81
CA ARG A 6 59.78 -42.03 7.79
C ARG A 6 58.55 -42.36 6.94
N PRO A 7 57.76 -41.36 6.54
CA PRO A 7 56.67 -41.55 5.61
C PRO A 7 57.12 -41.48 4.16
N LEU A 8 56.59 -42.36 3.35
CA LEU A 8 56.60 -42.31 1.88
C LEU A 8 55.36 -41.47 1.41
N PRO A 9 55.57 -40.31 0.79
CA PRO A 9 54.45 -39.62 0.19
C PRO A 9 54.72 -39.05 -1.21
N GLU A 10 55.26 -39.80 -2.12
CA GLU A 10 55.41 -39.21 -3.49
C GLU A 10 54.76 -40.01 -4.59
N LEU A 11 54.15 -41.16 -4.36
CA LEU A 11 53.45 -41.93 -5.38
C LEU A 11 51.92 -41.74 -5.43
N PHE A 12 51.32 -41.08 -4.41
CA PHE A 12 49.86 -40.92 -4.38
C PHE A 12 49.36 -39.63 -5.05
N PHE A 13 50.25 -38.64 -5.23
CA PHE A 13 49.90 -37.37 -5.91
C PHE A 13 49.99 -37.42 -7.45
N MET A 14 50.58 -38.43 -8.02
CA MET A 14 50.72 -38.56 -9.47
C MET A 14 49.55 -39.33 -10.15
N LEU A 15 48.67 -39.98 -9.38
CA LEU A 15 47.49 -40.67 -9.91
C LEU A 15 46.20 -39.83 -9.87
N LEU A 16 46.19 -38.66 -9.17
CA LEU A 16 45.05 -37.75 -9.12
C LEU A 16 45.10 -36.65 -10.23
N ALA A 17 46.15 -36.57 -11.00
CA ALA A 17 46.30 -35.58 -12.06
C ALA A 17 45.82 -36.08 -13.45
N LEU A 18 45.28 -37.31 -13.54
CA LEU A 18 44.79 -37.91 -14.80
C LEU A 18 43.26 -38.11 -14.88
N VAL A 19 42.50 -37.67 -13.82
CA VAL A 19 41.08 -37.40 -14.00
C VAL A 19 40.95 -35.93 -14.38
N GLY A 20 41.37 -35.66 -15.62
CA GLY A 20 41.00 -34.43 -16.32
C GLY A 20 39.49 -34.39 -16.36
N GLY A 21 38.90 -33.67 -15.43
CA GLY A 21 37.51 -33.25 -15.60
C GLY A 21 37.46 -32.47 -16.89
N ASP A 22 36.89 -33.08 -17.94
CA ASP A 22 36.37 -32.34 -19.06
C ASP A 22 35.46 -31.24 -18.46
N ARG A 23 36.04 -30.08 -18.25
CA ARG A 23 35.25 -28.87 -18.23
C ARG A 23 34.56 -28.89 -19.59
N LEU A 24 33.29 -29.28 -19.60
CA LEU A 24 32.39 -29.02 -20.70
C LEU A 24 32.57 -27.53 -21.03
N ALA A 25 33.50 -27.25 -21.96
CA ALA A 25 33.63 -25.91 -22.51
C ALA A 25 32.27 -25.62 -23.14
N ALA A 26 31.57 -24.66 -22.56
CA ALA A 26 30.30 -24.21 -23.09
C ALA A 26 30.51 -23.92 -24.58
N GLN A 27 29.91 -24.71 -25.47
CA GLN A 27 30.00 -24.51 -26.91
C GLN A 27 29.37 -23.15 -27.21
N THR A 28 30.18 -22.15 -27.49
CA THR A 28 29.71 -20.87 -28.03
C THR A 28 29.10 -21.15 -29.38
N CYS A 29 27.83 -20.88 -29.57
CA CYS A 29 27.18 -20.98 -30.87
C CYS A 29 27.71 -19.86 -31.76
N PRO A 30 28.42 -20.16 -32.89
CA PRO A 30 29.00 -19.11 -33.72
C PRO A 30 27.96 -18.25 -34.46
N GLU A 31 26.76 -18.75 -34.66
CA GLU A 31 25.60 -18.02 -35.22
C GLU A 31 24.35 -18.42 -34.45
N ARG A 32 24.03 -17.67 -33.41
CA ARG A 32 22.75 -17.84 -32.71
C ARG A 32 21.73 -16.84 -33.25
N PRO A 33 20.44 -17.23 -33.40
CA PRO A 33 19.41 -16.32 -33.82
C PRO A 33 19.20 -15.24 -32.76
N VAL A 34 18.86 -14.00 -33.16
CA VAL A 34 18.42 -12.92 -32.27
C VAL A 34 17.21 -13.40 -31.48
N THR A 35 17.39 -13.55 -30.18
CA THR A 35 16.42 -14.21 -29.32
C THR A 35 15.74 -13.19 -28.39
N ALA A 36 14.44 -13.08 -28.50
CA ALA A 36 13.66 -12.27 -27.53
C ALA A 36 13.05 -13.14 -26.42
N LEU A 37 13.06 -12.63 -25.19
CA LEU A 37 12.24 -13.13 -24.10
C LEU A 37 10.92 -12.37 -24.09
N VAL A 38 9.82 -13.09 -24.30
CA VAL A 38 8.46 -12.55 -24.30
C VAL A 38 7.77 -12.94 -22.99
N LEU A 39 7.35 -11.95 -22.22
CA LEU A 39 6.72 -12.12 -20.92
C LEU A 39 5.26 -11.66 -20.97
N SER A 40 4.34 -12.58 -20.69
CA SER A 40 2.91 -12.30 -20.73
C SER A 40 2.45 -11.42 -19.55
N GLY A 41 1.26 -10.83 -19.66
CA GLY A 41 0.52 -10.35 -18.51
C GLY A 41 0.02 -11.49 -17.62
N GLY A 42 -0.64 -11.16 -16.51
CA GLY A 42 -1.23 -12.14 -15.61
C GLY A 42 -1.41 -11.67 -14.16
N GLY A 43 -1.20 -10.40 -13.85
CA GLY A 43 -1.26 -9.90 -12.48
C GLY A 43 -0.27 -10.65 -11.57
N ALA A 44 -0.72 -11.11 -10.39
CA ALA A 44 0.14 -11.88 -9.48
C ALA A 44 0.69 -13.15 -10.11
N LYS A 45 -0.08 -13.82 -11.01
CA LYS A 45 0.37 -15.01 -11.75
C LYS A 45 1.65 -14.74 -12.55
N GLY A 46 1.85 -13.50 -13.04
CA GLY A 46 3.06 -13.06 -13.73
C GLY A 46 4.32 -13.08 -12.88
N LEU A 47 4.22 -13.23 -11.56
CA LEU A 47 5.38 -13.45 -10.69
C LEU A 47 6.07 -14.80 -10.96
N ALA A 48 5.42 -15.73 -11.66
CA ALA A 48 6.04 -16.93 -12.18
C ALA A 48 7.21 -16.64 -13.15
N HIS A 49 7.20 -15.47 -13.83
CA HIS A 49 8.33 -15.05 -14.67
C HIS A 49 9.63 -14.92 -13.88
N VAL A 50 9.57 -14.58 -12.59
CA VAL A 50 10.78 -14.51 -11.74
C VAL A 50 11.45 -15.88 -11.64
N GLY A 51 10.68 -16.96 -11.48
CA GLY A 51 11.19 -18.32 -11.47
C GLY A 51 11.79 -18.72 -12.83
N VAL A 52 11.17 -18.29 -13.94
CA VAL A 52 11.72 -18.49 -15.28
C VAL A 52 13.06 -17.77 -15.42
N LEU A 53 13.17 -16.53 -14.95
CA LEU A 53 14.43 -15.78 -14.96
C LEU A 53 15.52 -16.44 -14.09
N GLN A 54 15.15 -17.04 -12.94
CA GLN A 54 16.10 -17.81 -12.12
C GLN A 54 16.71 -18.98 -12.88
N THR A 55 15.91 -19.72 -13.65
CA THR A 55 16.42 -20.80 -14.51
C THR A 55 17.29 -20.27 -15.64
N LEU A 56 16.88 -19.16 -16.31
CA LEU A 56 17.71 -18.52 -17.35
C LEU A 56 19.07 -18.08 -16.77
N ASP A 57 19.08 -17.42 -15.61
CA ASP A 57 20.32 -17.02 -14.92
C ASP A 57 21.21 -18.24 -14.59
N SER A 58 20.61 -19.34 -14.09
CA SER A 58 21.33 -20.56 -13.71
C SER A 58 21.96 -21.28 -14.90
N LEU A 59 21.30 -21.23 -16.07
CA LEU A 59 21.77 -21.81 -17.30
C LEU A 59 22.67 -20.86 -18.11
N GLY A 60 22.86 -19.61 -17.67
CA GLY A 60 23.61 -18.60 -18.40
C GLY A 60 22.95 -18.17 -19.72
N ILE A 61 21.62 -18.34 -19.84
CA ILE A 61 20.85 -17.94 -21.01
C ILE A 61 20.48 -16.49 -20.92
N ARG A 62 20.99 -15.66 -21.83
CA ARG A 62 20.68 -14.25 -21.91
C ARG A 62 19.95 -13.91 -23.20
N PRO A 63 18.74 -13.34 -23.15
CA PRO A 63 18.04 -12.87 -24.35
C PRO A 63 18.68 -11.59 -24.89
N ASP A 64 18.54 -11.35 -26.20
CA ASP A 64 19.01 -10.14 -26.88
C ASP A 64 18.05 -8.97 -26.67
N MET A 65 16.80 -9.25 -26.37
CA MET A 65 15.79 -8.26 -26.01
C MET A 65 14.71 -8.88 -25.11
N ILE A 66 13.98 -8.04 -24.41
CA ILE A 66 12.82 -8.42 -23.59
C ILE A 66 11.61 -7.61 -24.05
N VAL A 67 10.50 -8.30 -24.24
CA VAL A 67 9.21 -7.68 -24.55
C VAL A 67 8.19 -8.16 -23.53
N GLY A 68 7.52 -7.23 -22.85
CA GLY A 68 6.61 -7.61 -21.78
C GLY A 68 5.28 -6.85 -21.84
N ALA A 69 4.21 -7.50 -21.41
CA ALA A 69 2.91 -6.91 -21.17
C ALA A 69 2.55 -7.00 -19.68
N SER A 70 1.91 -5.98 -19.12
CA SER A 70 1.43 -5.99 -17.73
C SER A 70 2.52 -6.39 -16.72
N MET A 71 2.28 -7.38 -15.87
CA MET A 71 3.28 -7.88 -14.92
C MET A 71 4.56 -8.34 -15.62
N GLY A 72 4.46 -8.90 -16.82
CA GLY A 72 5.62 -9.26 -17.62
C GLY A 72 6.46 -8.03 -18.01
N SER A 73 5.87 -6.87 -18.22
CA SER A 73 6.61 -5.62 -18.45
C SER A 73 7.36 -5.17 -17.20
N LEU A 74 6.76 -5.30 -16.01
CA LEU A 74 7.40 -4.93 -14.74
C LEU A 74 8.59 -5.83 -14.44
N VAL A 75 8.40 -7.16 -14.47
CA VAL A 75 9.47 -8.14 -14.21
C VAL A 75 10.56 -8.03 -15.29
N GLY A 76 10.14 -7.86 -16.55
CA GLY A 76 11.05 -7.70 -17.68
C GLY A 76 11.88 -6.42 -17.61
N ALA A 77 11.29 -5.29 -17.25
CA ALA A 77 11.99 -4.01 -17.09
C ALA A 77 13.02 -4.06 -15.94
N MET A 78 12.70 -4.70 -14.83
CA MET A 78 13.65 -4.90 -13.73
C MET A 78 14.84 -5.73 -14.19
N TYR A 79 14.59 -6.85 -14.86
CA TYR A 79 15.66 -7.72 -15.38
C TYR A 79 16.49 -7.01 -16.46
N ALA A 80 15.83 -6.32 -17.39
CA ALA A 80 16.50 -5.49 -18.41
C ALA A 80 17.36 -4.37 -17.82
N SER A 81 17.00 -3.87 -16.62
CA SER A 81 17.78 -2.89 -15.84
C SER A 81 19.04 -3.47 -15.20
N GLY A 82 19.31 -4.78 -15.39
CA GLY A 82 20.48 -5.47 -14.83
C GLY A 82 20.31 -5.87 -13.36
N TYR A 83 19.07 -6.10 -12.90
CA TYR A 83 18.84 -6.84 -11.65
C TYR A 83 18.89 -8.34 -11.96
N SER A 84 19.56 -9.13 -11.12
CA SER A 84 19.47 -10.59 -11.21
C SER A 84 18.08 -11.07 -10.78
N ALA A 85 17.67 -12.25 -11.25
CA ALA A 85 16.40 -12.85 -10.84
C ALA A 85 16.29 -13.03 -9.32
N HIS A 86 17.41 -13.30 -8.63
CA HIS A 86 17.43 -13.39 -7.15
C HIS A 86 17.13 -12.06 -6.48
N VAL A 87 17.66 -10.94 -7.00
CA VAL A 87 17.35 -9.60 -6.46
C VAL A 87 15.89 -9.25 -6.73
N ILE A 88 15.34 -9.60 -7.88
CA ILE A 88 13.91 -9.38 -8.20
C ILE A 88 13.03 -10.18 -7.25
N ASP A 89 13.35 -11.45 -6.97
CA ASP A 89 12.65 -12.29 -5.98
C ASP A 89 12.67 -11.63 -4.59
N SER A 90 13.85 -11.22 -4.12
CA SER A 90 14.01 -10.55 -2.83
C SER A 90 13.19 -9.26 -2.73
N LEU A 91 13.20 -8.42 -3.78
CA LEU A 91 12.40 -7.19 -3.82
C LEU A 91 10.89 -7.52 -3.82
N THR A 92 10.45 -8.49 -4.63
CA THR A 92 9.05 -8.90 -4.69
C THR A 92 8.51 -9.34 -3.33
N ARG A 93 9.31 -10.09 -2.56
CA ARG A 93 8.93 -10.55 -1.21
C ARG A 93 8.98 -9.44 -0.16
N SER A 94 9.87 -8.46 -0.32
CA SER A 94 10.05 -7.36 0.65
C SER A 94 9.10 -6.19 0.44
N LEU A 95 8.57 -6.01 -0.78
CA LEU A 95 7.64 -4.93 -1.08
C LEU A 95 6.23 -5.27 -0.59
N PRO A 96 5.53 -4.30 0.02
CA PRO A 96 4.17 -4.50 0.53
C PRO A 96 3.12 -4.46 -0.59
N ILE A 97 3.32 -5.25 -1.67
CA ILE A 97 2.44 -5.21 -2.87
C ILE A 97 0.99 -5.53 -2.51
N SER A 98 0.78 -6.50 -1.62
CA SER A 98 -0.57 -6.86 -1.15
C SER A 98 -1.32 -5.71 -0.49
N THR A 99 -0.60 -4.73 0.07
CA THR A 99 -1.22 -3.58 0.73
C THR A 99 -1.66 -2.48 -0.24
N LEU A 100 -1.18 -2.53 -1.48
CA LEU A 100 -1.59 -1.61 -2.54
C LEU A 100 -3.03 -1.90 -3.01
N PHE A 101 -3.44 -3.16 -2.97
CA PHE A 101 -4.75 -3.60 -3.43
C PHE A 101 -5.74 -3.60 -2.27
N ARG A 102 -6.68 -2.66 -2.30
CA ARG A 102 -7.74 -2.52 -1.30
C ARG A 102 -9.10 -2.54 -2.00
N PRO A 103 -9.58 -3.72 -2.43
CA PRO A 103 -10.85 -3.81 -3.14
C PRO A 103 -11.98 -3.18 -2.31
N PHE A 104 -12.69 -2.23 -2.93
CA PHE A 104 -13.85 -1.53 -2.37
C PHE A 104 -13.59 -0.63 -1.15
N GLN A 105 -12.34 -0.18 -0.95
CA GLN A 105 -12.04 0.80 0.10
C GLN A 105 -11.56 2.10 -0.52
N PRO A 106 -12.38 3.17 -0.51
CA PRO A 106 -11.96 4.47 -1.00
C PRO A 106 -10.76 4.98 -0.18
N VAL A 107 -9.81 5.59 -0.84
CA VAL A 107 -8.63 6.18 -0.21
C VAL A 107 -8.95 7.63 0.16
N ALA A 108 -9.11 7.89 1.45
CA ALA A 108 -9.31 9.25 1.92
C ALA A 108 -7.98 10.03 1.92
N PRO A 109 -8.01 11.33 1.59
CA PRO A 109 -6.91 12.24 1.86
C PRO A 109 -6.48 12.16 3.33
N ARG A 110 -5.22 12.46 3.64
CA ARG A 110 -4.69 12.40 5.00
C ARG A 110 -5.47 13.24 5.99
N ALA A 111 -5.92 14.43 5.59
CA ALA A 111 -6.76 15.27 6.43
C ALA A 111 -8.06 14.60 6.87
N LEU A 112 -8.57 13.63 6.09
CA LEU A 112 -9.80 12.88 6.34
C LEU A 112 -9.54 11.39 6.64
N ARG A 113 -8.29 10.94 6.75
CA ARG A 113 -7.90 9.52 6.88
C ARG A 113 -8.53 8.83 8.10
N ARG A 114 -8.70 9.56 9.20
CA ARG A 114 -9.34 9.04 10.42
C ARG A 114 -10.80 8.67 10.22
N LEU A 115 -11.47 9.24 9.21
CA LEU A 115 -12.91 9.17 9.03
C LEU A 115 -13.41 7.97 8.21
N GLN A 116 -12.53 7.24 7.55
CA GLN A 116 -12.82 6.04 6.77
C GLN A 116 -14.09 6.18 5.89
N PRO A 117 -13.99 6.84 4.73
CA PRO A 117 -15.14 7.14 3.88
C PRO A 117 -15.75 5.89 3.24
N VAL A 118 -17.02 6.00 2.90
CA VAL A 118 -17.74 5.04 2.05
C VAL A 118 -17.65 5.46 0.58
N VAL A 119 -17.68 6.78 0.33
CA VAL A 119 -17.58 7.33 -1.02
C VAL A 119 -16.61 8.50 -1.02
N VAL A 120 -15.78 8.57 -2.05
CA VAL A 120 -14.83 9.66 -2.30
C VAL A 120 -15.03 10.18 -3.72
N TRP A 121 -15.12 11.49 -3.87
CA TRP A 121 -15.11 12.19 -5.16
C TRP A 121 -13.86 13.03 -5.29
N GLU A 122 -13.32 13.06 -6.48
CA GLU A 122 -12.14 13.85 -6.83
C GLU A 122 -12.52 14.87 -7.88
N GLN A 123 -12.13 16.13 -7.66
CA GLN A 123 -12.31 17.20 -8.65
C GLN A 123 -11.00 17.38 -9.43
N GLY A 124 -11.04 17.06 -10.71
CA GLY A 124 -10.02 17.41 -11.70
C GLY A 124 -10.56 18.43 -12.70
N ASP A 125 -9.83 18.67 -13.79
CA ASP A 125 -10.17 19.61 -14.86
C ASP A 125 -11.55 19.39 -15.51
N ARG A 126 -12.10 18.18 -15.39
CA ARG A 126 -13.41 17.78 -15.95
C ARG A 126 -14.55 17.78 -14.92
N GLY A 127 -14.35 18.36 -13.75
CA GLY A 127 -15.32 18.35 -12.65
C GLY A 127 -15.10 17.21 -11.65
N PHE A 128 -16.12 16.91 -10.84
CA PHE A 128 -16.06 15.86 -9.84
C PHE A 128 -16.25 14.48 -10.47
N THR A 129 -15.31 13.59 -10.24
CA THR A 129 -15.36 12.17 -10.62
C THR A 129 -15.39 11.29 -9.37
N LEU A 130 -16.13 10.19 -9.42
CA LEU A 130 -16.10 9.19 -8.37
C LEU A 130 -14.74 8.49 -8.39
N GLN A 131 -14.08 8.39 -7.24
CA GLN A 131 -12.86 7.62 -7.13
C GLN A 131 -13.15 6.16 -7.50
N SER A 132 -12.63 5.72 -8.62
CA SER A 132 -12.87 4.38 -9.17
C SER A 132 -11.75 3.39 -8.84
N ALA A 133 -10.63 3.88 -8.34
CA ALA A 133 -9.45 3.06 -8.11
C ALA A 133 -9.63 2.14 -6.89
N VAL A 134 -9.32 0.89 -7.11
CA VAL A 134 -9.25 -0.16 -6.09
C VAL A 134 -7.85 -0.19 -5.45
N ILE A 135 -6.94 0.64 -5.97
CA ILE A 135 -5.52 0.66 -5.60
C ILE A 135 -5.11 2.05 -5.11
N GLN A 136 -4.10 2.10 -4.27
CA GLN A 136 -3.41 3.34 -3.90
C GLN A 136 -2.42 3.73 -4.99
N GLU A 137 -2.87 4.46 -6.02
CA GLU A 137 -2.05 4.81 -7.19
C GLU A 137 -0.78 5.56 -6.83
N THR A 138 -0.86 6.55 -5.96
CA THR A 138 0.30 7.32 -5.52
C THR A 138 1.38 6.43 -4.92
N GLN A 139 1.00 5.46 -4.08
CA GLN A 139 1.92 4.53 -3.47
C GLN A 139 2.49 3.53 -4.50
N ALA A 140 1.65 3.03 -5.42
CA ALA A 140 2.08 2.15 -6.49
C ALA A 140 3.08 2.85 -7.43
N ASN A 141 2.80 4.09 -7.83
CA ASN A 141 3.68 4.89 -8.67
C ASN A 141 5.02 5.20 -7.99
N ALA A 142 4.99 5.50 -6.67
CA ALA A 142 6.19 5.72 -5.89
C ALA A 142 7.09 4.47 -5.81
N LEU A 143 6.48 3.28 -5.65
CA LEU A 143 7.20 2.00 -5.65
C LEU A 143 7.78 1.67 -7.02
N LEU A 144 7.01 1.87 -8.10
CA LEU A 144 7.48 1.68 -9.48
C LEU A 144 8.67 2.59 -9.81
N ASN A 145 8.56 3.88 -9.51
CA ASN A 145 9.65 4.84 -9.69
C ASN A 145 10.91 4.41 -8.94
N ALA A 146 10.77 4.00 -7.68
CA ALA A 146 11.91 3.58 -6.87
C ALA A 146 12.55 2.27 -7.35
N ALA A 147 11.73 1.29 -7.78
CA ALA A 147 12.21 0.00 -8.29
C ALA A 147 12.92 0.14 -9.65
N LEU A 148 12.40 0.99 -10.52
CA LEU A 148 12.89 1.16 -11.89
C LEU A 148 13.89 2.33 -12.05
N LEU A 149 14.21 3.07 -10.97
CA LEU A 149 15.14 4.21 -11.03
C LEU A 149 16.50 3.82 -11.63
N LYS A 150 17.06 2.65 -11.25
CA LYS A 150 18.33 2.16 -11.82
C LYS A 150 18.23 2.04 -13.33
N GLY A 151 17.21 1.37 -13.84
CA GLY A 151 16.99 1.20 -15.27
C GLY A 151 16.74 2.52 -15.98
N ASN A 152 15.97 3.39 -15.37
CA ASN A 152 15.68 4.71 -15.92
C ASN A 152 16.95 5.55 -16.11
N LEU A 153 17.86 5.54 -15.11
CA LEU A 153 19.17 6.21 -15.19
C LEU A 153 20.10 5.60 -16.25
N ILE A 154 20.00 4.31 -16.51
CA ILE A 154 20.77 3.63 -17.57
C ILE A 154 20.16 3.96 -18.94
N ALA A 155 18.85 3.84 -19.07
CA ALA A 155 18.11 4.05 -20.32
C ALA A 155 18.22 5.49 -20.85
N ARG A 156 18.15 6.48 -19.97
CA ARG A 156 18.19 7.92 -20.34
C ARG A 156 17.25 8.24 -21.49
N GLY A 157 16.03 7.75 -21.39
CA GLY A 157 14.98 7.95 -22.39
C GLY A 157 15.00 7.00 -23.58
N ASP A 158 15.97 6.07 -23.67
CA ASP A 158 16.06 5.06 -24.74
C ASP A 158 16.26 3.67 -24.13
N PHE A 159 15.27 2.79 -24.26
CA PHE A 159 15.29 1.45 -23.63
C PHE A 159 16.21 0.46 -24.32
N ASP A 160 16.77 0.81 -25.49
CA ASP A 160 17.83 0.01 -26.13
C ASP A 160 19.17 0.15 -25.42
N ARG A 161 19.34 1.16 -24.55
CA ARG A 161 20.52 1.38 -23.72
C ARG A 161 20.52 0.61 -22.40
N LEU A 162 19.41 -0.04 -22.04
CA LEU A 162 19.37 -0.92 -20.89
C LEU A 162 20.37 -2.09 -21.03
N ALA A 163 20.68 -2.75 -19.92
CA ALA A 163 21.55 -3.93 -19.95
C ALA A 163 21.05 -5.00 -20.95
N ILE A 164 19.74 -5.10 -21.13
CA ILE A 164 19.08 -5.84 -22.21
C ILE A 164 18.04 -4.92 -22.83
N PRO A 165 18.03 -4.68 -24.17
CA PRO A 165 16.99 -3.91 -24.85
C PRO A 165 15.58 -4.32 -24.42
N PHE A 166 14.71 -3.34 -24.18
CA PHE A 166 13.41 -3.60 -23.59
C PHE A 166 12.26 -2.90 -24.34
N ARG A 167 11.11 -3.55 -24.36
CA ARG A 167 9.85 -3.01 -24.86
C ARG A 167 8.72 -3.28 -23.86
N ALA A 168 8.00 -2.24 -23.45
CA ALA A 168 6.75 -2.37 -22.71
C ALA A 168 5.57 -2.27 -23.68
N VAL A 169 4.64 -3.21 -23.60
CA VAL A 169 3.44 -3.21 -24.43
C VAL A 169 2.28 -2.63 -23.65
N ALA A 170 1.59 -1.66 -24.24
CA ALA A 170 0.38 -1.02 -23.73
C ALA A 170 -0.71 -1.01 -24.79
N THR A 171 -1.94 -0.67 -24.40
CA THR A 171 -3.11 -0.57 -25.27
C THR A 171 -3.58 0.88 -25.38
N ASP A 172 -3.68 1.43 -26.57
CA ASP A 172 -4.38 2.69 -26.83
C ASP A 172 -5.89 2.47 -26.69
N LEU A 173 -6.50 3.06 -25.66
CA LEU A 173 -7.93 2.89 -25.36
C LEU A 173 -8.85 3.50 -26.42
N ALA A 174 -8.40 4.55 -27.13
CA ALA A 174 -9.21 5.20 -28.15
C ALA A 174 -9.32 4.35 -29.42
N ASN A 175 -8.22 3.73 -29.83
CA ASN A 175 -8.12 3.03 -31.11
C ASN A 175 -8.07 1.50 -30.96
N ARG A 176 -7.95 0.97 -29.73
CA ARG A 176 -7.76 -0.45 -29.41
C ARG A 176 -6.52 -1.06 -30.10
N GLN A 177 -5.48 -0.26 -30.23
CA GLN A 177 -4.24 -0.67 -30.89
C GLN A 177 -3.16 -0.97 -29.87
N VAL A 178 -2.29 -1.91 -30.23
CA VAL A 178 -1.06 -2.19 -29.50
C VAL A 178 -0.12 -0.99 -29.64
N VAL A 179 0.41 -0.52 -28.51
CA VAL A 179 1.43 0.51 -28.43
C VAL A 179 2.69 -0.09 -27.81
N VAL A 180 3.80 -0.09 -28.56
CA VAL A 180 5.10 -0.58 -28.09
C VAL A 180 5.92 0.61 -27.59
N LEU A 181 6.12 0.72 -26.29
CA LEU A 181 6.91 1.75 -25.65
C LEU A 181 8.37 1.32 -25.59
N LYS A 182 9.27 2.11 -26.19
CA LYS A 182 10.71 1.85 -26.30
C LYS A 182 11.59 2.99 -25.79
N GLY A 183 10.99 4.01 -25.19
CA GLY A 183 11.71 5.17 -24.68
C GLY A 183 10.85 6.03 -23.74
N GLY A 184 11.42 7.11 -23.26
CA GLY A 184 10.83 7.99 -22.25
C GLY A 184 11.17 7.58 -20.83
N ASP A 185 10.30 7.86 -19.86
CA ASP A 185 10.44 7.38 -18.50
C ASP A 185 10.08 5.90 -18.41
N LEU A 186 11.03 5.06 -17.95
CA LEU A 186 10.84 3.61 -17.87
C LEU A 186 9.74 3.22 -16.88
N ALA A 187 9.65 3.90 -15.74
CA ALA A 187 8.63 3.62 -14.74
C ALA A 187 7.24 3.97 -15.25
N ARG A 188 7.11 5.09 -15.96
CA ARG A 188 5.85 5.52 -16.59
C ARG A 188 5.41 4.59 -17.72
N ALA A 189 6.35 4.13 -18.54
CA ALA A 189 6.07 3.15 -19.59
C ALA A 189 5.56 1.82 -19.03
N VAL A 190 6.20 1.31 -17.95
CA VAL A 190 5.73 0.12 -17.23
C VAL A 190 4.38 0.38 -16.57
N ARG A 191 4.17 1.57 -15.96
CA ARG A 191 2.90 1.96 -15.35
C ARG A 191 1.75 1.94 -16.36
N ALA A 192 1.98 2.42 -17.59
CA ALA A 192 1.01 2.33 -18.67
C ALA A 192 0.69 0.86 -19.02
N SER A 193 1.72 0.02 -19.07
CA SER A 193 1.57 -1.40 -19.40
C SER A 193 0.83 -2.21 -18.31
N VAL A 194 0.85 -1.79 -17.04
CA VAL A 194 0.12 -2.43 -15.93
C VAL A 194 -1.20 -1.74 -15.59
N ALA A 195 -1.65 -0.78 -16.39
CA ALA A 195 -2.84 0.01 -16.13
C ALA A 195 -4.14 -0.78 -16.41
N ILE A 196 -4.41 -1.79 -15.58
CA ILE A 196 -5.62 -2.61 -15.67
C ILE A 196 -6.84 -1.71 -15.42
N PRO A 197 -7.83 -1.65 -16.34
CA PRO A 197 -9.05 -0.88 -16.16
C PRO A 197 -9.78 -1.26 -14.87
N LEU A 198 -10.43 -0.30 -14.23
CA LEU A 198 -11.08 -0.40 -12.92
C LEU A 198 -10.13 -0.52 -11.72
N ILE A 199 -8.85 -0.85 -11.94
CA ILE A 199 -7.83 -0.91 -10.90
C ILE A 199 -6.98 0.36 -10.94
N PHE A 200 -6.48 0.71 -12.12
CA PHE A 200 -5.65 1.89 -12.36
C PHE A 200 -6.30 2.84 -13.36
N ALA A 201 -6.04 4.12 -13.20
CA ALA A 201 -6.30 5.10 -14.24
C ALA A 201 -5.38 4.86 -15.47
N PRO A 202 -5.86 5.11 -16.69
CA PRO A 202 -5.02 5.04 -17.88
C PRO A 202 -3.95 6.15 -17.86
N GLU A 203 -2.75 5.84 -18.37
CA GLU A 203 -1.67 6.80 -18.54
C GLU A 203 -1.81 7.63 -19.80
N LEU A 204 -1.61 8.95 -19.70
CA LEU A 204 -1.58 9.83 -20.86
C LEU A 204 -0.14 10.01 -21.33
N ILE A 205 0.27 9.29 -22.39
CA ILE A 205 1.59 9.38 -23.00
C ILE A 205 1.43 9.79 -24.47
N ASP A 206 2.12 10.85 -24.90
CA ASP A 206 2.10 11.38 -26.26
C ASP A 206 0.68 11.63 -26.81
N GLY A 207 -0.21 12.14 -25.94
CA GLY A 207 -1.61 12.44 -26.28
C GLY A 207 -2.53 11.21 -26.41
N ARG A 208 -2.06 10.01 -26.04
CA ARG A 208 -2.83 8.76 -26.05
C ARG A 208 -3.12 8.29 -24.64
N PHE A 209 -4.35 7.86 -24.39
CA PHE A 209 -4.72 7.19 -23.15
C PHE A 209 -4.36 5.71 -23.24
N LEU A 210 -3.30 5.33 -22.53
CA LEU A 210 -2.75 3.98 -22.53
C LEU A 210 -3.22 3.21 -21.31
N ALA A 211 -3.63 1.98 -21.55
CA ALA A 211 -4.01 1.00 -20.52
C ALA A 211 -3.20 -0.28 -20.65
N ASP A 212 -3.51 -1.27 -19.80
CA ASP A 212 -2.81 -2.55 -19.74
C ASP A 212 -2.63 -3.18 -21.12
N GLY A 213 -1.38 -3.62 -21.39
CA GLY A 213 -1.01 -4.22 -22.67
C GLY A 213 -1.78 -5.49 -22.98
N GLY A 214 -2.18 -6.22 -21.96
CA GLY A 214 -2.97 -7.42 -22.10
C GLY A 214 -4.33 -7.20 -22.78
N LEU A 215 -4.87 -5.97 -22.80
CA LEU A 215 -6.14 -5.66 -23.50
C LEU A 215 -6.05 -5.81 -25.02
N SER A 216 -4.89 -5.67 -25.61
CA SER A 216 -4.68 -5.78 -27.06
C SER A 216 -3.71 -6.89 -27.44
N ASP A 217 -2.67 -7.16 -26.63
CA ASP A 217 -1.65 -8.19 -26.89
C ASP A 217 -1.03 -8.66 -25.57
N ASN A 218 -1.61 -9.73 -25.01
CA ASN A 218 -1.18 -10.24 -23.71
C ASN A 218 0.10 -11.07 -23.77
N ILE A 219 0.46 -11.62 -24.92
CA ILE A 219 1.69 -12.39 -25.17
C ILE A 219 2.36 -11.77 -26.40
N PRO A 220 3.12 -10.67 -26.25
CA PRO A 220 3.50 -9.77 -27.34
C PRO A 220 4.59 -10.36 -28.26
N ILE A 221 4.31 -11.49 -28.89
CA ILE A 221 5.21 -12.16 -29.85
C ILE A 221 5.38 -11.30 -31.10
N ALA A 222 4.28 -10.73 -31.62
CA ALA A 222 4.32 -9.88 -32.80
C ALA A 222 5.20 -8.63 -32.59
N ALA A 223 5.13 -8.03 -31.40
CA ALA A 223 6.00 -6.91 -31.03
C ALA A 223 7.50 -7.32 -30.99
N ALA A 224 7.80 -8.52 -30.47
CA ALA A 224 9.16 -9.05 -30.47
C ALA A 224 9.68 -9.30 -31.89
N ARG A 225 8.87 -9.88 -32.77
CA ARG A 225 9.21 -10.08 -34.18
C ARG A 225 9.44 -8.76 -34.92
N ALA A 226 8.56 -7.79 -34.71
CA ALA A 226 8.70 -6.45 -35.29
C ALA A 226 9.96 -5.72 -34.80
N ALA A 227 10.46 -6.05 -33.61
CA ALA A 227 11.72 -5.55 -33.06
C ALA A 227 12.96 -6.34 -33.55
N GLY A 228 12.80 -7.33 -34.45
CA GLY A 228 13.91 -8.08 -35.08
C GLY A 228 14.23 -9.43 -34.44
N ALA A 229 13.38 -9.97 -33.56
CA ALA A 229 13.61 -11.30 -33.01
C ALA A 229 13.41 -12.39 -34.05
N GLU A 230 14.43 -13.23 -34.24
CA GLU A 230 14.40 -14.42 -35.08
C GLU A 230 13.86 -15.63 -34.31
N ARG A 231 14.04 -15.67 -33.02
CA ARG A 231 13.54 -16.70 -32.10
C ARG A 231 12.90 -16.02 -30.88
N VAL A 232 11.85 -16.61 -30.33
CA VAL A 232 11.26 -16.17 -29.06
C VAL A 232 11.33 -17.29 -28.04
N ILE A 233 11.58 -16.87 -26.77
CA ILE A 233 11.35 -17.68 -25.59
C ILE A 233 10.15 -17.03 -24.90
N VAL A 234 9.01 -17.68 -24.97
CA VAL A 234 7.77 -17.18 -24.39
C VAL A 234 7.60 -17.74 -22.99
N SER A 235 7.35 -16.86 -22.02
CA SER A 235 6.87 -17.23 -20.70
C SER A 235 5.41 -16.80 -20.57
N ASP A 236 4.49 -17.76 -20.55
CA ASP A 236 3.03 -17.56 -20.51
C ASP A 236 2.49 -17.87 -19.11
N ALA A 237 2.23 -16.84 -18.32
CA ALA A 237 1.61 -16.92 -17.00
C ALA A 237 0.08 -16.77 -17.05
N THR A 238 -0.55 -17.03 -18.19
CA THR A 238 -2.01 -16.95 -18.34
C THR A 238 -2.72 -18.26 -18.00
N GLU A 239 -3.94 -18.18 -17.53
CA GLU A 239 -4.77 -19.34 -17.26
C GLU A 239 -5.81 -19.53 -18.36
N ARG A 240 -5.64 -20.55 -19.23
CA ARG A 240 -6.57 -20.81 -20.35
C ARG A 240 -7.91 -21.48 -19.95
N ARG A 241 -7.98 -22.10 -18.78
CA ARG A 241 -9.21 -22.73 -18.27
C ARG A 241 -9.40 -22.32 -16.82
N PRO A 242 -9.95 -21.14 -16.58
CA PRO A 242 -10.19 -20.68 -15.24
C PRO A 242 -11.21 -21.57 -14.51
N ASP A 243 -11.03 -21.76 -13.21
CA ASP A 243 -11.93 -22.55 -12.40
C ASP A 243 -13.31 -21.87 -12.33
N THR A 244 -14.38 -22.66 -12.54
CA THR A 244 -15.75 -22.14 -12.62
C THR A 244 -16.36 -21.83 -11.25
N LEU A 245 -15.68 -22.21 -10.16
CA LEU A 245 -16.22 -22.16 -8.80
C LEU A 245 -16.34 -20.74 -8.20
N ASN A 246 -15.67 -19.73 -8.75
CA ASN A 246 -15.63 -18.37 -8.17
C ASN A 246 -16.41 -17.30 -8.97
N LEU A 247 -17.30 -17.67 -9.88
CA LEU A 247 -18.09 -16.73 -10.69
C LEU A 247 -19.08 -15.85 -9.89
N TYR A 248 -19.20 -16.05 -8.59
CA TYR A 248 -20.01 -15.19 -7.72
C TYR A 248 -19.29 -13.90 -7.26
N SER A 249 -17.99 -13.78 -7.50
CA SER A 249 -17.26 -12.56 -7.25
C SER A 249 -17.38 -11.61 -8.44
N PRO A 250 -17.94 -10.39 -8.29
CA PRO A 250 -17.99 -9.40 -9.37
C PRO A 250 -16.61 -9.09 -9.95
N PHE A 251 -15.57 -9.18 -9.13
CA PHE A 251 -14.18 -8.95 -9.52
C PHE A 251 -13.67 -10.08 -10.43
N VAL A 252 -13.92 -11.35 -10.09
CA VAL A 252 -13.56 -12.50 -10.93
C VAL A 252 -14.34 -12.48 -12.25
N VAL A 253 -15.59 -12.01 -12.22
CA VAL A 253 -16.39 -11.82 -13.45
C VAL A 253 -15.77 -10.71 -14.31
N ALA A 254 -15.36 -9.58 -13.72
CA ALA A 254 -14.69 -8.50 -14.45
C ALA A 254 -13.35 -8.96 -15.03
N GLU A 255 -12.53 -9.69 -14.28
CA GLU A 255 -11.28 -10.32 -14.76
C GLU A 255 -11.54 -11.25 -15.94
N ARG A 256 -12.61 -12.05 -15.89
CA ARG A 256 -12.98 -12.92 -17.00
C ARG A 256 -13.47 -12.17 -18.24
N LEU A 257 -14.30 -11.17 -18.06
CA LEU A 257 -14.76 -10.34 -19.17
C LEU A 257 -13.58 -9.66 -19.86
N LEU A 258 -12.61 -9.19 -19.08
CA LEU A 258 -11.34 -8.70 -19.61
C LEU A 258 -10.58 -9.83 -20.31
N GLY A 259 -10.49 -11.02 -19.71
CA GLY A 259 -9.81 -12.20 -20.27
C GLY A 259 -10.34 -12.65 -21.62
N PHE A 260 -11.63 -12.48 -21.91
CA PHE A 260 -12.18 -12.76 -23.25
C PHE A 260 -11.67 -11.80 -24.34
N LEU A 261 -11.16 -10.64 -23.94
CA LEU A 261 -10.55 -9.68 -24.87
C LEU A 261 -9.10 -10.06 -25.24
N PHE A 262 -8.49 -11.00 -24.49
CA PHE A 262 -7.07 -11.35 -24.55
C PHE A 262 -6.74 -12.60 -25.40
N GLU A 263 -7.73 -13.25 -26.01
CA GLU A 263 -7.48 -14.42 -26.87
C GLU A 263 -6.99 -14.02 -28.26
N GLN A 264 -5.67 -13.79 -28.37
CA GLN A 264 -4.99 -13.80 -29.66
C GLN A 264 -3.87 -14.85 -29.59
N ALA A 265 -3.93 -15.83 -30.46
CA ALA A 265 -2.92 -16.85 -30.60
C ALA A 265 -1.98 -16.44 -31.74
N ASP A 266 -0.85 -15.83 -31.41
CA ASP A 266 0.26 -15.72 -32.36
C ASP A 266 0.83 -17.08 -32.64
N SER A 267 1.19 -17.35 -33.91
CA SER A 267 1.81 -18.61 -34.33
C SER A 267 3.26 -18.65 -33.90
N LEU A 268 3.61 -19.69 -33.14
CA LEU A 268 4.99 -20.00 -32.79
C LEU A 268 5.72 -20.58 -34.00
N GLY A 269 6.96 -20.17 -34.22
CA GLY A 269 7.85 -20.76 -35.18
C GLY A 269 8.45 -22.08 -34.66
N PRO A 270 9.07 -22.89 -35.55
CA PRO A 270 9.60 -24.21 -35.22
C PRO A 270 10.76 -24.18 -34.20
N ASN A 271 11.44 -23.04 -34.05
CA ASN A 271 12.60 -22.87 -33.16
C ASN A 271 12.22 -22.07 -31.87
N ASP A 272 10.95 -21.70 -31.71
CA ASP A 272 10.51 -20.97 -30.56
C ASP A 272 10.32 -21.90 -29.36
N LEU A 273 10.53 -21.34 -28.16
CA LEU A 273 10.35 -22.07 -26.91
C LEU A 273 9.16 -21.47 -26.15
N TYR A 274 8.35 -22.35 -25.60
CA TYR A 274 7.15 -21.94 -24.86
C TYR A 274 7.16 -22.52 -23.46
N ILE A 275 7.39 -21.66 -22.48
CA ILE A 275 7.43 -21.98 -21.05
C ILE A 275 6.06 -21.64 -20.45
N ARG A 276 5.42 -22.63 -19.84
CA ARG A 276 4.09 -22.47 -19.27
C ARG A 276 4.06 -22.88 -17.82
N PRO A 277 4.26 -21.94 -16.89
CA PRO A 277 4.05 -22.18 -15.47
C PRO A 277 2.63 -22.68 -15.15
N ASN A 278 2.50 -23.58 -14.19
CA ASN A 278 1.20 -24.00 -13.71
C ASN A 278 0.65 -22.95 -12.72
N VAL A 279 -0.12 -22.01 -13.23
CA VAL A 279 -0.74 -20.92 -12.45
C VAL A 279 -2.21 -21.17 -12.15
N ARG A 280 -2.67 -22.41 -12.31
CA ARG A 280 -4.08 -22.76 -12.07
C ARG A 280 -4.44 -22.65 -10.59
N GLY A 281 -5.57 -22.01 -10.31
CA GLY A 281 -6.10 -21.87 -8.96
C GLY A 281 -5.54 -20.66 -8.18
N PHE A 282 -4.65 -19.87 -8.77
CA PHE A 282 -4.20 -18.60 -8.19
C PHE A 282 -5.06 -17.44 -8.71
N GLU A 283 -5.33 -16.46 -7.84
CA GLU A 283 -6.03 -15.23 -8.22
C GLU A 283 -5.04 -14.16 -8.71
N SER A 284 -5.42 -13.36 -9.71
CA SER A 284 -4.53 -12.36 -10.34
C SER A 284 -4.18 -11.18 -9.43
N LEU A 285 -4.85 -11.00 -8.30
CA LEU A 285 -4.55 -9.95 -7.31
C LEU A 285 -4.12 -10.50 -5.95
N ASP A 286 -3.82 -11.79 -5.85
CA ASP A 286 -3.33 -12.39 -4.61
C ASP A 286 -1.79 -12.33 -4.54
N PHE A 287 -1.28 -11.31 -3.88
CA PHE A 287 0.15 -11.07 -3.64
C PHE A 287 0.61 -11.48 -2.24
N ASN A 288 -0.09 -12.42 -1.57
CA ASN A 288 0.40 -12.89 -0.27
C ASN A 288 1.70 -13.69 -0.42
N THR A 289 2.51 -13.74 0.63
CA THR A 289 3.86 -14.34 0.61
C THR A 289 3.87 -15.81 0.19
N GLN A 290 2.83 -16.58 0.54
CA GLN A 290 2.71 -17.97 0.15
C GLN A 290 2.45 -18.10 -1.34
N THR A 291 1.45 -17.37 -1.88
CA THR A 291 1.11 -17.32 -3.30
C THR A 291 2.31 -16.89 -4.14
N VAL A 292 3.03 -15.84 -3.72
CA VAL A 292 4.26 -15.39 -4.38
C VAL A 292 5.29 -16.51 -4.45
N THR A 293 5.50 -17.24 -3.34
CA THR A 293 6.49 -18.34 -3.29
C THR A 293 6.11 -19.49 -4.25
N GLU A 294 4.85 -19.89 -4.23
CA GLU A 294 4.35 -20.98 -5.06
C GLU A 294 4.36 -20.62 -6.56
N LEU A 295 4.06 -19.38 -6.92
CA LEU A 295 4.12 -18.91 -8.31
C LEU A 295 5.55 -18.86 -8.84
N ILE A 296 6.50 -18.35 -8.08
CA ILE A 296 7.92 -18.32 -8.47
C ILE A 296 8.44 -19.74 -8.67
N GLU A 297 8.10 -20.67 -7.79
CA GLU A 297 8.49 -22.07 -7.90
C GLU A 297 7.84 -22.73 -9.13
N ALA A 298 6.56 -22.46 -9.41
CA ALA A 298 5.89 -22.95 -10.62
C ALA A 298 6.59 -22.47 -11.90
N GLY A 299 7.05 -21.23 -11.92
CA GLY A 299 7.84 -20.66 -13.02
C GLY A 299 9.17 -21.38 -13.22
N ARG A 300 9.91 -21.61 -12.12
CA ARG A 300 11.19 -22.32 -12.14
C ARG A 300 11.03 -23.75 -12.68
N LEU A 301 10.08 -24.52 -12.15
CA LEU A 301 9.83 -25.89 -12.60
C LEU A 301 9.47 -25.98 -14.09
N ALA A 302 8.65 -25.07 -14.59
CA ALA A 302 8.26 -25.04 -15.99
C ALA A 302 9.46 -24.69 -16.90
N ALA A 303 10.29 -23.75 -16.49
CA ALA A 303 11.48 -23.36 -17.21
C ALA A 303 12.55 -24.48 -17.21
N ASP A 304 12.82 -25.10 -16.07
CA ASP A 304 13.76 -26.24 -15.96
C ASP A 304 13.37 -27.35 -16.91
N SER A 305 12.08 -27.69 -16.99
CA SER A 305 11.58 -28.73 -17.92
C SER A 305 11.74 -28.34 -19.38
N THR A 306 11.44 -27.08 -19.73
CA THR A 306 11.46 -26.65 -21.15
C THR A 306 12.87 -26.38 -21.65
N LEU A 307 13.77 -25.89 -20.81
CA LEU A 307 15.11 -25.45 -21.17
C LEU A 307 16.17 -26.53 -20.96
N ALA A 308 15.84 -27.70 -20.39
CA ALA A 308 16.77 -28.80 -20.11
C ALA A 308 17.54 -29.31 -21.34
N GLY A 309 17.06 -29.06 -22.57
CA GLY A 309 17.68 -29.48 -23.83
C GLY A 309 18.51 -28.40 -24.53
N MET A 310 18.61 -27.19 -23.99
CA MET A 310 19.39 -26.11 -24.60
C MET A 310 20.88 -26.34 -24.44
N LYS A 311 21.58 -26.58 -25.59
CA LYS A 311 23.03 -26.89 -25.64
C LYS A 311 23.91 -25.64 -25.82
N CYS A 312 23.34 -24.48 -26.09
CA CYS A 312 24.10 -23.26 -26.41
C CYS A 312 23.95 -22.23 -25.33
N VAL A 313 25.05 -21.82 -24.73
CA VAL A 313 25.14 -20.76 -23.73
C VAL A 313 25.37 -19.42 -24.44
N ALA A 314 24.66 -18.39 -24.02
CA ALA A 314 24.91 -17.04 -24.50
C ALA A 314 26.31 -16.55 -24.07
N PRO A 315 26.95 -15.63 -24.83
CA PRO A 315 28.19 -15.01 -24.39
C PRO A 315 27.96 -14.32 -23.03
N PRO A 316 29.01 -14.16 -22.20
CA PRO A 316 28.89 -13.49 -20.91
C PRO A 316 28.23 -12.14 -21.07
N ALA A 317 27.41 -11.77 -20.08
CA ALA A 317 26.70 -10.52 -20.09
C ALA A 317 27.67 -9.34 -20.33
N ALA A 318 27.33 -8.45 -21.24
CA ALA A 318 27.97 -7.14 -21.24
C ALA A 318 27.83 -6.53 -19.84
N ASP A 319 28.87 -5.87 -19.37
CA ASP A 319 28.85 -5.21 -18.05
C ASP A 319 27.63 -4.32 -17.96
N THR A 320 26.93 -4.37 -16.84
CA THR A 320 25.81 -3.45 -16.60
C THR A 320 26.35 -2.02 -16.65
N PRO A 321 25.77 -1.13 -17.48
CA PRO A 321 26.26 0.23 -17.60
C PRO A 321 26.36 0.90 -16.23
N ALA A 322 27.45 1.67 -16.01
CA ALA A 322 27.63 2.43 -14.76
C ALA A 322 26.53 3.48 -14.60
N LEU A 323 26.12 3.70 -13.37
CA LEU A 323 25.17 4.76 -13.04
C LEU A 323 25.87 6.14 -13.08
N PRO A 324 25.17 7.20 -13.53
CA PRO A 324 25.71 8.55 -13.48
C PRO A 324 25.93 8.99 -12.04
N THR A 325 26.99 9.77 -11.81
CA THR A 325 27.33 10.33 -10.50
C THR A 325 27.09 11.84 -10.42
N GLY A 326 26.98 12.51 -11.57
CA GLY A 326 26.75 13.95 -11.67
C GLY A 326 25.34 14.33 -12.11
N LEU A 327 24.82 15.41 -11.57
CA LEU A 327 23.55 16.03 -11.97
C LEU A 327 23.82 17.39 -12.62
N THR A 328 23.46 17.54 -13.91
CA THR A 328 23.68 18.79 -14.65
C THR A 328 22.55 19.80 -14.45
N SER A 329 21.31 19.36 -14.57
CA SER A 329 20.12 20.20 -14.44
C SER A 329 18.85 19.42 -14.13
N VAL A 330 17.88 20.11 -13.55
CA VAL A 330 16.53 19.60 -13.33
C VAL A 330 15.55 20.59 -13.91
N ALA A 331 14.76 20.15 -14.88
CA ALA A 331 13.63 20.89 -15.43
C ALA A 331 12.32 20.26 -14.95
N VAL A 332 11.32 21.08 -14.65
CA VAL A 332 10.00 20.59 -14.21
C VAL A 332 8.94 21.07 -15.19
N GLU A 333 8.27 20.14 -15.84
CA GLU A 333 7.25 20.42 -16.87
C GLU A 333 6.01 21.08 -16.29
N GLY A 334 5.53 22.13 -16.95
CA GLY A 334 4.26 22.78 -16.61
C GLY A 334 4.17 23.38 -15.21
N ALA A 335 5.31 23.57 -14.53
CA ALA A 335 5.37 24.14 -13.19
C ALA A 335 5.88 25.58 -13.18
N GLY A 336 5.25 26.43 -12.37
CA GLY A 336 5.80 27.76 -12.05
C GLY A 336 7.02 27.64 -11.12
N GLY A 337 7.83 28.71 -11.02
CA GLY A 337 9.10 28.70 -10.29
C GLY A 337 8.99 28.22 -8.83
N ALA A 338 7.93 28.57 -8.13
CA ALA A 338 7.70 28.12 -6.74
C ALA A 338 7.39 26.63 -6.66
N GLU A 339 6.62 26.08 -7.58
CA GLU A 339 6.31 24.66 -7.65
C GLU A 339 7.54 23.86 -8.08
N ALA A 340 8.26 24.30 -9.09
CA ALA A 340 9.49 23.68 -9.54
C ALA A 340 10.53 23.61 -8.39
N SER A 341 10.71 24.70 -7.64
CA SER A 341 11.59 24.72 -6.46
C SER A 341 11.14 23.74 -5.37
N ARG A 342 9.83 23.59 -5.18
CA ARG A 342 9.28 22.62 -4.23
C ARG A 342 9.56 21.18 -4.67
N ILE A 343 9.31 20.84 -5.94
CA ILE A 343 9.54 19.51 -6.50
C ILE A 343 11.03 19.14 -6.43
N THR A 344 11.92 20.04 -6.82
CA THR A 344 13.37 19.80 -6.75
C THR A 344 13.84 19.59 -5.32
N SER A 345 13.30 20.36 -4.36
CA SER A 345 13.55 20.16 -2.93
C SER A 345 13.03 18.84 -2.40
N LEU A 346 11.81 18.41 -2.82
CA LEU A 346 11.23 17.11 -2.50
C LEU A 346 12.14 15.97 -2.94
N LEU A 347 12.63 16.03 -4.17
CA LEU A 347 13.53 15.04 -4.77
C LEU A 347 14.97 15.15 -4.25
N GLY A 348 15.35 16.30 -3.64
CA GLY A 348 16.71 16.61 -3.19
C GLY A 348 17.67 16.74 -4.34
N LEU A 349 17.22 17.34 -5.41
CA LEU A 349 17.97 17.53 -6.64
C LEU A 349 18.31 19.02 -6.78
N GLY A 350 19.59 19.36 -6.82
CA GLY A 350 20.09 20.69 -7.11
C GLY A 350 20.97 20.66 -8.37
N ASN A 351 20.91 21.72 -9.18
CA ASN A 351 21.72 21.80 -10.39
C ASN A 351 23.22 21.80 -10.04
N GLY A 352 23.98 20.91 -10.66
CA GLY A 352 25.42 20.77 -10.43
C GLY A 352 25.81 19.91 -9.22
N ASP A 353 24.83 19.30 -8.55
CA ASP A 353 25.07 18.43 -7.40
C ASP A 353 25.61 17.04 -7.83
N THR A 354 26.20 16.32 -6.87
CA THR A 354 26.46 14.89 -7.00
C THR A 354 25.15 14.13 -6.89
N LEU A 355 24.88 13.20 -7.81
CA LEU A 355 23.66 12.37 -7.80
C LEU A 355 23.79 11.23 -6.79
N ASP A 356 23.11 11.33 -5.66
CA ASP A 356 22.92 10.22 -4.73
C ASP A 356 21.67 9.42 -5.11
N VAL A 357 21.87 8.31 -5.83
CA VAL A 357 20.79 7.41 -6.31
C VAL A 357 20.04 6.78 -5.15
N THR A 358 20.70 6.49 -4.02
CA THR A 358 20.06 5.89 -2.84
C THR A 358 19.14 6.89 -2.16
N MET A 359 19.62 8.13 -1.99
CA MET A 359 18.80 9.22 -1.46
C MET A 359 17.59 9.49 -2.37
N LEU A 360 17.81 9.62 -3.69
CA LEU A 360 16.71 9.85 -4.65
C LEU A 360 15.67 8.74 -4.62
N ARG A 361 16.11 7.46 -4.60
CA ARG A 361 15.20 6.30 -4.46
C ARG A 361 14.35 6.39 -3.19
N ASN A 362 14.96 6.71 -2.06
CA ASN A 362 14.25 6.83 -0.80
C ASN A 362 13.24 8.01 -0.81
N ARG A 363 13.58 9.11 -1.48
CA ARG A 363 12.67 10.25 -1.63
C ARG A 363 11.52 9.94 -2.56
N LEU A 364 11.77 9.24 -3.67
CA LEU A 364 10.70 8.75 -4.57
C LEU A 364 9.72 7.82 -3.84
N ARG A 365 10.21 6.90 -3.02
CA ARG A 365 9.32 6.04 -2.19
C ARG A 365 8.44 6.86 -1.24
N ARG A 366 8.98 7.93 -0.66
CA ARG A 366 8.22 8.81 0.25
C ARG A 366 7.19 9.69 -0.45
N LEU A 367 7.23 9.83 -1.77
CA LEU A 367 6.18 10.53 -2.51
C LEU A 367 4.82 9.84 -2.37
N GLY A 368 4.78 8.53 -2.17
CA GLY A 368 3.56 7.79 -1.79
C GLY A 368 2.89 8.31 -0.51
N GLU A 369 3.62 9.11 0.28
CA GLU A 369 3.13 9.77 1.48
C GLU A 369 2.55 11.18 1.21
N SER A 370 2.56 11.68 -0.02
CA SER A 370 2.09 13.02 -0.39
C SER A 370 0.71 12.97 -1.03
N ASP A 371 -0.22 13.81 -0.59
CA ASP A 371 -1.52 14.00 -1.23
C ASP A 371 -1.46 15.04 -2.37
N GLN A 372 -0.27 15.59 -2.69
CA GLN A 372 -0.13 16.66 -3.70
C GLN A 372 0.15 16.13 -5.11
N TYR A 373 0.83 14.99 -5.22
CA TYR A 373 1.23 14.39 -6.49
C TYR A 373 0.85 12.90 -6.50
N VAL A 374 0.21 12.46 -7.57
CA VAL A 374 -0.03 11.04 -7.86
C VAL A 374 1.28 10.37 -8.29
N ALA A 375 2.10 11.11 -9.06
CA ALA A 375 3.44 10.68 -9.46
C ALA A 375 4.34 11.87 -9.77
N LEU A 376 5.66 11.66 -9.71
CA LEU A 376 6.68 12.49 -10.34
C LEU A 376 7.45 11.59 -11.30
N TRP A 377 7.20 11.72 -12.58
CA TRP A 377 7.89 10.95 -13.61
C TRP A 377 9.21 11.61 -13.95
N LEU A 378 10.32 10.86 -13.89
CA LEU A 378 11.66 11.38 -14.07
C LEU A 378 12.25 10.83 -15.37
N THR A 379 12.30 11.64 -16.40
CA THR A 379 12.97 11.26 -17.65
C THR A 379 14.42 11.75 -17.62
N PRO A 380 15.41 10.86 -17.38
CA PRO A 380 16.81 11.23 -17.40
C PRO A 380 17.27 11.42 -18.87
N THR A 381 18.14 12.38 -19.09
CA THR A 381 18.76 12.65 -20.39
C THR A 381 20.26 12.92 -20.23
N GLY A 382 20.99 12.95 -21.32
CA GLY A 382 22.42 13.24 -21.32
C GLY A 382 23.30 12.03 -21.63
N SER A 383 24.63 12.20 -21.53
CA SER A 383 25.64 11.20 -21.83
C SER A 383 26.81 11.26 -20.84
N GLY A 384 27.67 10.23 -20.84
CA GLY A 384 28.79 10.16 -19.91
C GLY A 384 28.36 9.94 -18.46
N ASP A 385 29.07 10.54 -17.51
CA ASP A 385 28.86 10.36 -16.06
C ASP A 385 27.86 11.33 -15.44
N SER A 386 27.25 12.19 -16.24
CA SER A 386 26.28 13.16 -15.76
C SER A 386 24.90 12.98 -16.41
N VAL A 387 23.86 13.42 -15.71
CA VAL A 387 22.46 13.32 -16.15
C VAL A 387 21.73 14.63 -15.90
N ALA A 388 20.82 14.98 -16.80
CA ALA A 388 19.78 15.97 -16.58
C ALA A 388 18.44 15.25 -16.38
N PHE A 389 17.59 15.78 -15.52
CA PHE A 389 16.22 15.26 -15.35
C PHE A 389 15.20 16.23 -15.96
N ASN A 390 14.28 15.66 -16.72
CA ASN A 390 13.00 16.29 -17.00
C ASN A 390 11.94 15.62 -16.10
N VAL A 391 11.36 16.40 -15.19
CA VAL A 391 10.37 15.91 -14.21
C VAL A 391 8.99 16.31 -14.67
N ALA A 392 8.13 15.33 -14.97
CA ALA A 392 6.73 15.55 -15.30
C ALA A 392 5.86 15.27 -14.06
N PRO A 393 5.34 16.30 -13.37
CA PRO A 393 4.48 16.11 -12.21
C PRO A 393 3.07 15.71 -12.65
N GLU A 394 2.60 14.59 -12.12
CA GLU A 394 1.20 14.23 -12.16
C GLU A 394 0.56 14.67 -10.84
N ARG A 395 -0.23 15.75 -10.92
CA ARG A 395 -0.83 16.35 -9.72
C ARG A 395 -2.02 15.53 -9.26
N ALA A 396 -2.19 15.41 -7.93
CA ALA A 396 -3.41 14.90 -7.34
C ALA A 396 -4.61 15.82 -7.68
N ALA A 397 -5.82 15.31 -7.48
CA ALA A 397 -7.02 16.12 -7.65
C ALA A 397 -6.92 17.42 -6.83
N GLU A 398 -7.38 18.53 -7.40
CA GLU A 398 -7.35 19.83 -6.68
C GLU A 398 -8.19 19.77 -5.40
N ARG A 399 -9.34 19.10 -5.47
CA ARG A 399 -10.27 18.93 -4.36
C ARG A 399 -10.74 17.50 -4.26
N THR A 400 -10.88 17.05 -3.02
CA THR A 400 -11.43 15.74 -2.72
C THR A 400 -12.57 15.92 -1.73
N ALA A 401 -13.73 15.36 -2.05
CA ALA A 401 -14.88 15.28 -1.14
C ALA A 401 -15.10 13.84 -0.73
N ALA A 402 -15.43 13.63 0.54
CA ALA A 402 -15.66 12.30 1.09
C ALA A 402 -16.88 12.29 2.02
N ILE A 403 -17.61 11.19 2.01
CA ILE A 403 -18.71 10.95 2.94
C ILE A 403 -18.62 9.57 3.54
N GLY A 404 -19.17 9.43 4.75
CA GLY A 404 -19.29 8.16 5.44
C GLY A 404 -20.46 8.16 6.41
N ALA A 405 -20.84 6.97 6.84
CA ALA A 405 -21.88 6.76 7.82
C ALA A 405 -21.61 5.49 8.63
N MET A 406 -22.13 5.49 9.86
CA MET A 406 -22.17 4.29 10.70
C MET A 406 -23.49 4.24 11.47
N TYR A 407 -23.84 3.03 11.87
CA TYR A 407 -24.92 2.78 12.80
C TYR A 407 -24.46 1.83 13.90
N ASP A 408 -24.86 2.14 15.11
CA ASP A 408 -24.62 1.31 16.28
C ASP A 408 -25.86 1.35 17.15
N SER A 409 -26.39 0.18 17.51
CA SER A 409 -27.65 0.09 18.28
C SER A 409 -27.58 0.72 19.68
N ASP A 410 -26.37 1.00 20.20
CA ASP A 410 -26.16 1.66 21.48
C ASP A 410 -26.18 3.18 21.37
N ILE A 411 -25.44 3.72 20.40
CA ILE A 411 -25.21 5.17 20.27
C ILE A 411 -25.99 5.81 19.11
N GLY A 412 -26.69 4.99 18.31
CA GLY A 412 -27.46 5.45 17.15
C GLY A 412 -26.63 5.65 15.89
N GLY A 413 -27.19 6.37 14.93
CA GLY A 413 -26.55 6.68 13.66
C GLY A 413 -25.58 7.87 13.77
N ARG A 414 -24.52 7.81 12.97
CA ARG A 414 -23.59 8.94 12.73
C ARG A 414 -23.30 9.01 11.25
N ALA A 415 -23.42 10.18 10.66
CA ALA A 415 -23.01 10.47 9.29
C ALA A 415 -21.99 11.60 9.29
N TRP A 416 -21.12 11.62 8.32
CA TRP A 416 -20.12 12.65 8.17
C TRP A 416 -19.82 12.97 6.72
N GLY A 417 -19.29 14.16 6.49
CA GLY A 417 -18.77 14.59 5.20
C GLY A 417 -17.60 15.53 5.38
N GLY A 418 -16.72 15.55 4.41
CA GLY A 418 -15.56 16.43 4.41
C GLY A 418 -15.10 16.76 3.01
N VAL A 419 -14.43 17.90 2.87
CA VAL A 419 -13.80 18.39 1.66
C VAL A 419 -12.37 18.79 1.99
N VAL A 420 -11.45 18.44 1.12
CA VAL A 420 -10.05 18.87 1.17
C VAL A 420 -9.74 19.60 -0.12
N ASP A 421 -9.19 20.80 -0.04
CA ASP A 421 -8.58 21.54 -1.14
C ASP A 421 -7.07 21.45 -0.99
N HIS A 422 -6.43 20.72 -1.92
CA HIS A 422 -5.00 20.44 -1.88
C HIS A 422 -4.14 21.57 -2.44
N GLN A 423 -4.76 22.59 -3.06
CA GLN A 423 -4.07 23.63 -3.82
C GLN A 423 -4.55 25.06 -3.48
N LEU A 424 -4.78 25.35 -2.20
CA LEU A 424 -5.21 26.69 -1.75
C LEU A 424 -4.17 27.80 -2.05
N GLY A 425 -3.05 27.47 -2.66
CA GLY A 425 -1.93 28.37 -2.98
C GLY A 425 -0.75 28.21 -2.02
N ALA A 426 0.45 28.55 -2.49
CA ALA A 426 1.71 28.46 -1.73
C ALA A 426 1.96 27.11 -1.02
N GLY A 427 1.39 26.01 -1.52
CA GLY A 427 1.52 24.67 -0.91
C GLY A 427 0.68 24.49 0.36
N LEU A 428 -0.31 25.35 0.58
CA LEU A 428 -1.31 25.18 1.64
C LEU A 428 -2.40 24.20 1.19
N GLU A 429 -2.83 23.39 2.12
CA GLU A 429 -3.98 22.51 2.04
C GLU A 429 -5.01 22.98 3.06
N SER A 430 -6.28 23.06 2.67
CA SER A 430 -7.36 23.33 3.60
C SER A 430 -8.33 22.17 3.66
N SER A 431 -8.94 21.95 4.81
CA SER A 431 -10.02 20.98 4.94
C SER A 431 -11.17 21.51 5.79
N ALA A 432 -12.36 21.08 5.44
CA ALA A 432 -13.55 21.24 6.23
C ALA A 432 -14.22 19.89 6.41
N PHE A 433 -14.59 19.57 7.62
CA PHE A 433 -15.21 18.31 8.00
C PHE A 433 -16.40 18.57 8.91
N PHE A 434 -17.48 17.83 8.72
CA PHE A 434 -18.62 17.83 9.64
C PHE A 434 -19.03 16.40 9.97
N ALA A 435 -19.46 16.18 11.21
CA ALA A 435 -20.11 14.94 11.63
C ALA A 435 -21.41 15.23 12.35
N PHE A 436 -22.38 14.36 12.15
CA PHE A 436 -23.71 14.43 12.73
C PHE A 436 -24.05 13.08 13.33
N GLY A 437 -24.14 13.03 14.63
CA GLY A 437 -24.50 11.82 15.38
C GLY A 437 -25.47 12.12 16.51
N THR A 438 -25.97 11.05 17.13
CA THR A 438 -26.92 11.14 18.24
C THR A 438 -26.29 11.78 19.48
N LEU A 439 -25.02 11.45 19.77
CA LEU A 439 -24.30 11.92 20.96
C LEU A 439 -23.32 13.05 20.69
N GLU A 440 -22.88 13.20 19.43
CA GLU A 440 -21.87 14.20 19.06
C GLU A 440 -22.18 14.80 17.69
N LYS A 441 -22.02 16.12 17.61
CA LYS A 441 -22.04 16.89 16.38
C LYS A 441 -20.79 17.72 16.35
N GLU A 442 -20.07 17.70 15.23
CA GLU A 442 -18.84 18.47 15.14
C GLU A 442 -18.63 19.08 13.75
N LEU A 443 -17.88 20.18 13.76
CA LEU A 443 -17.40 20.87 12.57
C LEU A 443 -15.93 21.19 12.81
N VAL A 444 -15.07 20.77 11.89
CA VAL A 444 -13.63 21.00 11.98
C VAL A 444 -13.15 21.69 10.71
N PHE A 445 -12.38 22.75 10.89
CA PHE A 445 -11.64 23.41 9.82
C PHE A 445 -10.16 23.23 10.09
N SER A 446 -9.36 22.93 9.08
CA SER A 446 -7.92 22.90 9.21
C SER A 446 -7.20 23.54 8.02
N LEU A 447 -6.04 24.11 8.32
CA LEU A 447 -5.04 24.56 7.35
C LEU A 447 -3.76 23.80 7.62
N ARG A 448 -3.17 23.22 6.57
CA ARG A 448 -1.95 22.41 6.65
C ARG A 448 -0.96 22.88 5.60
N ARG A 449 0.33 22.77 5.88
CA ARG A 449 1.38 23.06 4.92
C ARG A 449 2.38 21.92 4.90
N PRO A 450 2.12 20.84 4.12
CA PRO A 450 3.10 19.77 3.95
C PRO A 450 4.43 20.33 3.44
N SER A 451 5.51 20.15 4.19
CA SER A 451 6.83 20.69 3.85
C SER A 451 7.93 19.72 4.25
N HIS A 452 9.01 19.68 3.46
CA HIS A 452 10.18 18.87 3.79
C HIS A 452 11.17 19.75 4.56
N TRP A 453 11.46 19.34 5.77
CA TRP A 453 12.48 19.94 6.60
C TRP A 453 13.45 18.87 7.08
N LEU A 454 14.74 19.11 6.93
CA LEU A 454 15.80 18.14 7.23
C LEU A 454 15.57 16.75 6.59
N GLY A 455 15.03 16.73 5.36
CA GLY A 455 14.74 15.49 4.62
C GLY A 455 13.55 14.67 5.14
N GLN A 456 12.74 15.25 6.04
CA GLN A 456 11.56 14.63 6.60
C GLN A 456 10.31 15.46 6.30
N LEU A 457 9.19 14.78 6.00
CA LEU A 457 7.92 15.45 5.81
C LEU A 457 7.40 15.90 7.18
N LEU A 458 7.39 17.20 7.39
CA LEU A 458 6.77 17.86 8.53
C LEU A 458 5.62 18.71 8.02
N THR A 459 4.46 18.59 8.65
CA THR A 459 3.26 19.32 8.28
C THR A 459 2.83 20.23 9.41
N PRO A 460 3.28 21.50 9.43
CA PRO A 460 2.65 22.51 10.30
C PRO A 460 1.17 22.61 9.99
N PHE A 461 0.35 22.73 11.02
CA PHE A 461 -1.10 22.86 10.87
C PHE A 461 -1.70 23.78 11.91
N ALA A 462 -2.85 24.35 11.55
CA ALA A 462 -3.79 25.00 12.46
C ALA A 462 -5.16 24.38 12.27
N ALA A 463 -5.89 24.11 13.35
CA ALA A 463 -7.24 23.57 13.28
C ALA A 463 -8.15 24.24 14.28
N LEU A 464 -9.44 24.37 13.90
CA LEU A 464 -10.53 24.85 14.72
C LEU A 464 -11.63 23.80 14.73
N ARG A 465 -11.99 23.33 15.92
CA ARG A 465 -13.05 22.35 16.13
C ARG A 465 -14.19 22.99 16.94
N LEU A 466 -15.38 22.91 16.40
CA LEU A 466 -16.63 23.22 17.05
C LEU A 466 -17.37 21.92 17.33
N ALA A 467 -17.73 21.64 18.56
CA ALA A 467 -18.42 20.40 18.92
C ALA A 467 -19.61 20.67 19.85
N ALA A 468 -20.64 19.85 19.68
CA ALA A 468 -21.73 19.72 20.66
C ALA A 468 -21.78 18.25 21.08
N VAL A 469 -21.54 17.99 22.35
CA VAL A 469 -21.41 16.63 22.90
C VAL A 469 -22.49 16.42 23.95
N ASP A 470 -23.28 15.36 23.79
CA ASP A 470 -24.27 14.89 24.76
C ASP A 470 -23.66 13.71 25.54
N VAL A 471 -23.35 13.94 26.82
CA VAL A 471 -22.90 12.90 27.74
C VAL A 471 -24.11 12.29 28.40
N GLN A 472 -24.51 11.08 28.04
CA GLN A 472 -25.59 10.34 28.65
C GLN A 472 -25.17 9.88 30.07
N THR A 473 -26.01 10.14 31.06
CA THR A 473 -25.87 9.59 32.41
C THR A 473 -26.83 8.42 32.62
N PHE A 474 -26.48 7.50 33.49
CA PHE A 474 -27.23 6.27 33.74
C PHE A 474 -27.45 6.02 35.20
N ALA A 475 -28.58 5.38 35.56
CA ALA A 475 -28.81 4.80 36.87
C ALA A 475 -27.92 3.56 37.10
N VAL A 476 -27.83 3.10 38.33
CA VAL A 476 -27.03 1.89 38.69
C VAL A 476 -27.46 0.63 37.92
N ALA A 477 -28.73 0.55 37.53
CA ALA A 477 -29.25 -0.54 36.68
C ALA A 477 -28.99 -0.36 35.18
N GLY A 478 -28.34 0.76 34.78
CA GLY A 478 -28.06 1.06 33.37
C GLY A 478 -29.20 1.72 32.61
N GLU A 479 -30.27 2.14 33.32
CA GLU A 479 -31.33 2.92 32.69
C GLU A 479 -30.83 4.36 32.41
N PRO A 480 -31.06 4.89 31.19
CA PRO A 480 -30.66 6.26 30.90
C PRO A 480 -31.45 7.26 31.73
N LEU A 481 -30.75 8.20 32.36
CA LEU A 481 -31.33 9.24 33.18
C LEU A 481 -31.41 10.56 32.41
N ASP A 482 -30.32 11.29 32.37
CA ASP A 482 -30.25 12.65 31.85
C ASP A 482 -29.07 12.83 30.91
N LYS A 483 -29.03 13.94 30.17
CA LYS A 483 -27.94 14.27 29.26
C LYS A 483 -27.28 15.57 29.68
N LEU A 484 -26.00 15.50 29.97
CA LEU A 484 -25.15 16.68 30.05
C LEU A 484 -24.78 17.15 28.67
N ARG A 485 -25.34 18.28 28.21
CA ARG A 485 -24.96 18.85 26.91
C ARG A 485 -23.86 19.87 27.09
N THR A 486 -22.82 19.71 26.29
CA THR A 486 -21.66 20.60 26.29
C THR A 486 -21.39 21.08 24.87
N ARG A 487 -21.24 22.40 24.73
CA ARG A 487 -20.73 23.01 23.49
C ARG A 487 -19.26 23.35 23.69
N ALA A 488 -18.41 22.91 22.78
CA ALA A 488 -16.98 23.11 22.89
C ALA A 488 -16.42 23.80 21.65
N LEU A 489 -15.47 24.68 21.89
CA LEU A 489 -14.59 25.27 20.88
C LEU A 489 -13.17 24.86 21.22
N GLN A 490 -12.43 24.28 20.25
CA GLN A 490 -11.02 23.93 20.41
C GLN A 490 -10.19 24.48 19.26
N GLY A 491 -9.15 25.23 19.59
CA GLY A 491 -8.10 25.64 18.66
C GLY A 491 -6.85 24.79 18.84
N LEU A 492 -6.24 24.37 17.74
CA LEU A 492 -4.99 23.63 17.72
C LEU A 492 -3.99 24.33 16.81
N LEU A 493 -2.73 24.40 17.24
CA LEU A 493 -1.61 24.88 16.44
C LEU A 493 -0.42 23.94 16.66
N GLY A 494 0.05 23.29 15.62
CA GLY A 494 1.05 22.24 15.84
C GLY A 494 1.76 21.78 14.59
N ILE A 495 2.44 20.67 14.76
CA ILE A 495 3.20 19.97 13.73
C ILE A 495 2.77 18.50 13.73
N GLU A 496 2.52 17.99 12.55
CA GLU A 496 2.28 16.57 12.29
C GLU A 496 3.49 15.99 11.53
N ARG A 497 3.93 14.81 11.92
CA ARG A 497 5.00 14.07 11.28
C ARG A 497 4.56 12.64 11.01
N ASP A 498 4.69 12.23 9.76
CA ASP A 498 4.53 10.84 9.40
C ASP A 498 5.82 10.06 9.67
N MET A 499 5.67 8.94 10.36
CA MET A 499 6.75 8.00 10.66
C MET A 499 6.55 6.75 9.80
N GLY A 500 7.04 6.80 8.57
CA GLY A 500 6.74 5.80 7.54
C GLY A 500 5.30 5.91 7.03
N GLU A 501 4.84 4.88 6.34
CA GLU A 501 3.54 4.88 5.66
C GLU A 501 2.34 4.71 6.60
N ARG A 502 2.57 4.26 7.84
CA ARG A 502 1.54 3.74 8.74
C ARG A 502 1.45 4.41 10.10
N SER A 503 2.23 5.42 10.38
CA SER A 503 2.19 6.06 11.69
C SER A 503 2.30 7.57 11.56
N THR A 504 1.52 8.28 12.38
CA THR A 504 1.53 9.73 12.44
C THR A 504 1.72 10.19 13.89
N VAL A 505 2.66 11.08 14.11
CA VAL A 505 2.87 11.77 15.38
C VAL A 505 2.40 13.21 15.24
N THR A 506 1.59 13.67 16.18
CA THR A 506 1.12 15.06 16.25
C THR A 506 1.54 15.69 17.58
N ILE A 507 2.07 16.90 17.54
CA ILE A 507 2.35 17.72 18.71
C ILE A 507 1.73 19.10 18.46
N ALA A 508 0.90 19.57 19.37
CA ALA A 508 0.21 20.84 19.22
C ALA A 508 -0.02 21.56 20.55
N GLY A 509 -0.07 22.88 20.50
CA GLY A 509 -0.73 23.69 21.51
C GLY A 509 -2.25 23.52 21.36
N SER A 510 -2.98 23.42 22.46
CA SER A 510 -4.43 23.23 22.53
C SER A 510 -5.04 24.31 23.42
N GLY A 511 -6.01 25.03 22.86
CA GLY A 511 -6.89 25.92 23.62
C GLY A 511 -8.34 25.43 23.53
N ARG A 512 -8.98 25.22 24.65
CA ARG A 512 -10.37 24.75 24.72
C ARG A 512 -11.22 25.74 25.50
N TYR A 513 -12.47 25.92 25.05
CA TYR A 513 -13.53 26.59 25.74
C TYR A 513 -14.77 25.73 25.70
N TRP A 514 -15.47 25.60 26.85
CA TRP A 514 -16.73 24.85 26.89
C TRP A 514 -17.82 25.64 27.59
N ARG A 515 -19.05 25.39 27.20
CA ARG A 515 -20.26 25.86 27.82
C ARG A 515 -21.25 24.71 27.99
N ASN A 516 -21.66 24.46 29.20
CA ASN A 516 -22.66 23.46 29.56
C ASN A 516 -24.09 24.04 29.52
N ASP A 517 -25.10 23.17 29.49
CA ASP A 517 -26.52 23.59 29.46
C ASP A 517 -26.95 24.31 30.73
N ASP A 518 -26.30 24.07 31.88
CA ASP A 518 -26.52 24.80 33.14
C ASP A 518 -25.96 26.24 33.10
N GLY A 519 -25.40 26.65 31.99
CA GLY A 519 -24.77 27.94 31.77
C GLY A 519 -23.34 28.05 32.28
N SER A 520 -22.82 27.04 32.94
CA SER A 520 -21.42 27.02 33.37
C SER A 520 -20.47 27.03 32.17
N THR A 521 -19.38 27.74 32.33
CA THR A 521 -18.31 27.83 31.30
C THR A 521 -16.97 27.46 31.89
N ASP A 522 -16.11 26.91 31.06
CA ASP A 522 -14.76 26.60 31.47
C ASP A 522 -13.78 26.73 30.28
N GLU A 523 -12.51 26.94 30.59
CA GLU A 523 -11.45 27.07 29.60
C GLU A 523 -10.19 26.35 30.04
N ALA A 524 -9.43 25.84 29.09
CA ALA A 524 -8.15 25.23 29.34
C ALA A 524 -7.16 25.53 28.19
N LEU A 525 -5.97 25.92 28.57
CA LEU A 525 -4.84 26.10 27.63
C LEU A 525 -3.76 25.10 28.01
N GLY A 526 -3.16 24.48 27.01
CA GLY A 526 -2.12 23.49 27.24
C GLY A 526 -1.50 22.96 25.95
N ALA A 527 -0.99 21.75 26.02
CA ALA A 527 -0.38 21.04 24.90
C ALA A 527 -0.99 19.64 24.75
N MET A 528 -1.01 19.14 23.53
CA MET A 528 -1.38 17.78 23.23
C MET A 528 -0.31 17.09 22.38
N ALA A 529 -0.21 15.77 22.56
CA ALA A 529 0.57 14.91 21.70
C ALA A 529 -0.23 13.66 21.38
N SER A 530 -0.09 13.14 20.15
CA SER A 530 -0.69 11.86 19.78
C SER A 530 0.21 11.07 18.85
N LEU A 531 0.10 9.74 18.96
CA LEU A 531 0.67 8.77 18.01
C LEU A 531 -0.48 7.89 17.53
N THR A 532 -0.68 7.84 16.23
CA THR A 532 -1.66 6.94 15.62
C THR A 532 -0.96 6.04 14.63
N ALA A 533 -1.16 4.71 14.75
CA ALA A 533 -0.71 3.74 13.76
C ALA A 533 -1.91 3.10 13.06
N TYR A 534 -1.75 2.87 11.75
CA TYR A 534 -2.81 2.40 10.87
C TYR A 534 -2.44 1.02 10.31
N ASP A 535 -3.43 0.15 10.21
CA ASP A 535 -3.30 -1.15 9.53
C ASP A 535 -3.23 -0.98 8.00
N ASP A 536 -3.11 -2.11 7.29
CA ASP A 536 -3.08 -2.14 5.83
C ASP A 536 -4.36 -1.57 5.20
N ALA A 537 -5.46 -1.58 5.92
CA ALA A 537 -6.74 -1.02 5.48
C ALA A 537 -6.88 0.49 5.81
N GLY A 538 -5.85 1.12 6.40
CA GLY A 538 -5.88 2.50 6.84
C GLY A 538 -6.74 2.73 8.09
N ALA A 539 -7.18 1.67 8.78
CA ALA A 539 -7.87 1.78 10.04
C ALA A 539 -6.85 1.95 11.18
N PRO A 540 -7.09 2.88 12.14
CA PRO A 540 -6.21 3.00 13.29
C PRO A 540 -6.29 1.74 14.16
N PHE A 541 -5.14 1.12 14.45
CA PHE A 541 -5.05 -0.02 15.34
C PHE A 541 -4.24 0.26 16.61
N VAL A 542 -3.47 1.34 16.63
CA VAL A 542 -2.86 1.92 17.82
C VAL A 542 -3.17 3.39 17.83
N ASN A 543 -3.68 3.88 18.97
CA ASN A 543 -3.81 5.29 19.22
C ASN A 543 -3.32 5.58 20.63
N VAL A 544 -2.41 6.54 20.75
CA VAL A 544 -1.92 7.06 22.04
C VAL A 544 -2.10 8.56 21.99
N GLU A 545 -2.80 9.12 22.94
CA GLU A 545 -3.00 10.56 23.05
C GLU A 545 -2.75 11.04 24.47
N GLY A 546 -2.20 12.24 24.58
CA GLY A 546 -2.03 12.94 25.85
C GLY A 546 -2.40 14.41 25.68
N GLU A 547 -3.04 14.98 26.68
CA GLU A 547 -3.34 16.39 26.76
C GLU A 547 -3.00 16.88 28.17
N TRP A 548 -2.20 17.92 28.23
CA TRP A 548 -1.70 18.53 29.46
C TRP A 548 -2.09 20.00 29.47
N THR A 549 -2.97 20.34 30.34
CA THR A 549 -3.46 21.72 30.52
C THR A 549 -3.22 22.21 31.94
N ALA A 550 -3.44 23.49 32.20
CA ALA A 550 -3.37 24.04 33.55
C ALA A 550 -4.49 23.52 34.47
N ARG A 551 -5.57 22.94 33.91
CA ARG A 551 -6.77 22.51 34.66
C ARG A 551 -6.90 21.01 34.78
N PHE A 552 -6.53 20.27 33.77
CA PHE A 552 -6.61 18.80 33.75
C PHE A 552 -5.44 18.19 32.98
N GLN A 553 -5.19 16.94 33.25
CA GLN A 553 -4.27 16.11 32.46
C GLN A 553 -5.01 14.84 32.04
N ARG A 554 -4.78 14.39 30.80
CA ARG A 554 -5.38 13.19 30.27
C ARG A 554 -4.36 12.44 29.42
N MET A 555 -4.30 11.12 29.62
CA MET A 555 -3.62 10.20 28.73
C MET A 555 -4.56 9.05 28.40
N ALA A 556 -4.61 8.65 27.15
CA ALA A 556 -5.37 7.49 26.71
C ALA A 556 -4.55 6.72 25.66
N MET A 557 -4.62 5.42 25.74
CA MET A 557 -4.03 4.53 24.74
C MET A 557 -5.01 3.41 24.38
N GLU A 558 -5.05 3.08 23.12
CA GLU A 558 -5.75 1.90 22.62
C GLU A 558 -4.88 1.19 21.59
N ALA A 559 -4.81 -0.14 21.70
CA ALA A 559 -4.18 -1.00 20.71
C ALA A 559 -5.09 -2.20 20.44
N ALA A 560 -5.46 -2.40 19.18
CA ALA A 560 -6.37 -3.46 18.73
C ALA A 560 -5.91 -4.04 17.37
N PRO A 561 -4.71 -4.65 17.29
CA PRO A 561 -4.23 -5.23 16.04
C PRO A 561 -5.05 -6.47 15.66
N THR A 562 -5.14 -6.73 14.36
CA THR A 562 -5.72 -7.96 13.83
C THR A 562 -4.61 -8.86 13.27
N LEU A 563 -4.40 -10.01 13.90
CA LEU A 563 -3.47 -11.03 13.45
C LEU A 563 -4.23 -12.07 12.63
N VAL A 564 -3.82 -12.31 11.40
CA VAL A 564 -4.51 -13.23 10.49
C VAL A 564 -3.65 -14.48 10.27
N TYR A 565 -4.22 -15.65 10.56
CA TYR A 565 -3.60 -16.93 10.27
C TYR A 565 -4.60 -17.82 9.52
N ARG A 566 -4.44 -17.92 8.21
CA ARG A 566 -5.39 -18.61 7.32
C ARG A 566 -6.81 -18.06 7.48
N ARG A 567 -7.75 -18.87 7.98
CA ARG A 567 -9.15 -18.48 8.24
C ARG A 567 -9.37 -17.92 9.65
N LEU A 568 -8.37 -18.01 10.52
CA LEU A 568 -8.44 -17.54 11.91
C LEU A 568 -7.93 -16.10 11.99
N ARG A 569 -8.69 -15.25 12.66
CA ARG A 569 -8.30 -13.89 13.04
C ARG A 569 -8.23 -13.80 14.55
N VAL A 570 -7.10 -13.33 15.08
CA VAL A 570 -6.90 -13.08 16.51
C VAL A 570 -6.80 -11.58 16.71
N ARG A 571 -7.64 -11.04 17.61
CA ARG A 571 -7.74 -9.59 17.87
C ARG A 571 -7.51 -9.32 19.35
N PRO A 572 -6.25 -9.28 19.81
CA PRO A 572 -5.96 -8.76 21.13
C PRO A 572 -6.33 -7.29 21.18
N ARG A 573 -6.89 -6.84 22.30
CA ARG A 573 -7.20 -5.44 22.57
C ARG A 573 -6.69 -5.04 23.94
N ILE A 574 -6.06 -3.89 23.99
CA ILE A 574 -5.74 -3.21 25.24
C ILE A 574 -6.17 -1.77 25.12
N ARG A 575 -6.89 -1.26 26.13
CA ARG A 575 -7.20 0.15 26.30
C ARG A 575 -6.85 0.54 27.74
N ALA A 576 -6.15 1.65 27.87
CA ALA A 576 -5.81 2.21 29.18
C ALA A 576 -5.94 3.71 29.13
N GLY A 577 -6.45 4.29 30.20
CA GLY A 577 -6.62 5.70 30.33
C GLY A 577 -6.32 6.18 31.75
N TRP A 578 -5.71 7.35 31.82
CA TRP A 578 -5.39 8.05 33.05
C TRP A 578 -5.75 9.53 32.90
N GLY A 579 -6.34 10.11 33.91
CA GLY A 579 -6.61 11.52 33.97
C GLY A 579 -6.52 12.08 35.38
N ASP A 580 -6.31 13.35 35.47
CA ASP A 580 -6.35 14.13 36.68
C ASP A 580 -7.24 15.35 36.48
N SER A 581 -8.16 15.59 37.42
CA SER A 581 -9.09 16.70 37.38
C SER A 581 -9.93 16.79 36.11
N LEU A 582 -10.34 15.62 35.55
CA LEU A 582 -11.07 15.56 34.29
C LEU A 582 -12.46 16.16 34.39
N PRO A 583 -12.84 17.08 33.49
CA PRO A 583 -14.24 17.48 33.34
C PRO A 583 -15.10 16.29 32.86
N ALA A 584 -16.40 16.28 33.24
CA ALA A 584 -17.29 15.13 32.99
C ALA A 584 -17.33 14.67 31.54
N GLN A 585 -17.29 15.62 30.57
CA GLN A 585 -17.27 15.32 29.14
C GLN A 585 -15.98 14.68 28.63
N LEU A 586 -14.88 14.74 29.39
CA LEU A 586 -13.59 14.13 29.09
C LEU A 586 -13.28 12.89 29.94
N SER A 587 -14.19 12.50 30.84
CA SER A 587 -14.06 11.29 31.65
C SER A 587 -14.02 10.04 30.77
N LEU A 588 -13.26 9.05 31.19
CA LEU A 588 -13.02 7.81 30.45
C LEU A 588 -14.24 6.88 30.56
N PRO A 589 -14.80 6.34 29.43
CA PRO A 589 -15.94 5.44 29.44
C PRO A 589 -15.52 3.98 29.35
N LEU A 590 -16.04 3.07 30.19
CA LEU A 590 -15.76 1.65 30.10
C LEU A 590 -16.70 0.87 29.18
N GLY A 591 -17.97 1.26 29.05
CA GLY A 591 -18.98 0.58 28.24
C GLY A 591 -18.92 0.93 26.74
N GLY A 592 -19.95 0.48 26.01
CA GLY A 592 -20.11 0.69 24.57
C GLY A 592 -19.63 -0.47 23.73
N SER A 593 -19.92 -0.43 22.43
CA SER A 593 -19.67 -1.53 21.48
C SER A 593 -18.21 -1.94 21.33
N ASP A 594 -17.27 -1.05 21.60
CA ASP A 594 -15.83 -1.34 21.64
C ASP A 594 -15.29 -1.36 23.09
N GLY A 595 -16.17 -1.33 24.08
CA GLY A 595 -15.87 -1.38 25.51
C GLY A 595 -16.30 -2.68 26.17
N MET A 596 -16.74 -2.56 27.41
CA MET A 596 -17.27 -3.70 28.19
C MET A 596 -18.59 -4.17 27.58
N PRO A 597 -18.72 -5.47 27.27
CA PRO A 597 -19.94 -6.04 26.72
C PRO A 597 -21.19 -5.77 27.57
N ALA A 598 -22.34 -5.59 26.92
CA ALA A 598 -23.66 -5.36 27.49
C ALA A 598 -23.78 -4.12 28.39
N LEU A 599 -22.78 -3.23 28.41
CA LEU A 599 -22.88 -1.91 29.04
C LEU A 599 -23.04 -0.82 27.97
N HIS A 600 -23.84 0.21 28.27
CA HIS A 600 -23.97 1.37 27.39
C HIS A 600 -22.72 2.24 27.38
N LEU A 601 -22.49 2.97 26.28
CA LEU A 601 -21.36 3.90 26.19
C LEU A 601 -21.47 4.96 27.30
N GLY A 602 -20.47 4.98 28.17
CA GLY A 602 -20.42 5.94 29.30
C GLY A 602 -21.32 5.59 30.47
N GLU A 603 -21.89 4.40 30.53
CA GLU A 603 -22.61 3.91 31.71
C GLU A 603 -21.70 3.86 32.95
N LEU A 604 -20.48 3.42 32.77
CA LEU A 604 -19.42 3.51 33.76
C LEU A 604 -18.38 4.52 33.29
N ARG A 605 -18.08 5.52 34.10
CA ARG A 605 -17.12 6.58 33.81
C ARG A 605 -16.16 6.80 34.99
N GLY A 606 -14.93 7.15 34.65
CA GLY A 606 -13.91 7.45 35.66
C GLY A 606 -12.75 8.25 35.07
N ASP A 607 -11.74 8.42 35.90
CA ASP A 607 -10.49 9.06 35.54
C ASP A 607 -9.34 8.06 35.39
N ARG A 608 -9.59 6.76 35.68
CA ARG A 608 -8.69 5.63 35.51
C ARG A 608 -9.43 4.50 34.80
N GLU A 609 -8.91 4.04 33.68
CA GLU A 609 -9.51 2.96 32.89
C GLU A 609 -8.46 1.95 32.43
N VAL A 610 -8.78 0.67 32.56
CA VAL A 610 -8.04 -0.42 31.87
C VAL A 610 -9.07 -1.38 31.29
N LEU A 611 -8.87 -1.79 30.04
CA LEU A 611 -9.66 -2.81 29.37
C LEU A 611 -8.73 -3.75 28.59
N LEU A 612 -8.90 -5.04 28.79
CA LEU A 612 -8.20 -6.10 28.12
C LEU A 612 -9.22 -6.97 27.39
N GLY A 613 -8.99 -7.23 26.12
CA GLY A 613 -9.85 -8.06 25.28
C GLY A 613 -9.07 -9.04 24.45
N LEU A 614 -9.68 -10.20 24.20
CA LEU A 614 -9.16 -11.16 23.24
C LEU A 614 -10.32 -11.65 22.36
N GLY A 615 -10.30 -11.22 21.11
CA GLY A 615 -11.25 -11.62 20.09
C GLY A 615 -10.68 -12.74 19.20
N LEU A 616 -11.54 -13.70 18.87
CA LEU A 616 -11.28 -14.75 17.90
C LEU A 616 -12.32 -14.66 16.80
N GLY A 617 -11.92 -14.75 15.56
CA GLY A 617 -12.78 -14.75 14.39
C GLY A 617 -12.43 -15.90 13.47
N LEU A 618 -13.42 -16.66 13.03
CA LEU A 618 -13.26 -17.73 12.06
C LEU A 618 -14.03 -17.40 10.79
N ARG A 619 -13.33 -17.17 9.69
CA ARG A 619 -13.96 -16.95 8.38
C ARG A 619 -14.54 -18.27 7.87
N VAL A 620 -15.86 -18.30 7.69
CA VAL A 620 -16.61 -19.52 7.33
C VAL A 620 -17.02 -19.54 5.87
N LEU A 621 -17.48 -18.40 5.32
CA LEU A 621 -17.95 -18.32 3.93
C LEU A 621 -17.76 -16.89 3.38
N GLY A 622 -16.93 -16.73 2.34
CA GLY A 622 -16.66 -15.41 1.74
C GLY A 622 -16.26 -14.37 2.78
N PRO A 623 -16.98 -13.24 2.89
CA PRO A 623 -16.70 -12.20 3.87
C PRO A 623 -17.23 -12.49 5.28
N ILE A 624 -17.99 -13.59 5.47
CA ILE A 624 -18.68 -13.90 6.72
C ILE A 624 -17.74 -14.56 7.73
N GLU A 625 -17.75 -14.05 8.95
CA GLU A 625 -16.93 -14.48 10.08
C GLU A 625 -17.80 -14.78 11.30
N ILE A 626 -17.60 -15.92 11.94
CA ILE A 626 -18.09 -16.20 13.30
C ILE A 626 -17.08 -15.62 14.28
N ARG A 627 -17.55 -14.89 15.29
CA ARG A 627 -16.73 -14.16 16.23
C ARG A 627 -17.06 -14.53 17.67
N ALA A 628 -16.03 -14.55 18.52
CA ALA A 628 -16.14 -14.61 19.96
C ALA A 628 -15.08 -13.68 20.58
N GLU A 629 -15.43 -12.96 21.62
CA GLU A 629 -14.49 -12.08 22.33
C GLU A 629 -14.75 -12.14 23.83
N GLY A 630 -13.69 -12.31 24.61
CA GLY A 630 -13.71 -12.13 26.07
C GLY A 630 -13.07 -10.80 26.44
N VAL A 631 -13.69 -10.07 27.36
CA VAL A 631 -13.25 -8.74 27.80
C VAL A 631 -13.21 -8.68 29.33
N ALA A 632 -12.14 -8.13 29.87
CA ALA A 632 -12.04 -7.75 31.28
C ALA A 632 -11.63 -6.29 31.37
N GLY A 633 -12.28 -5.53 32.23
CA GLY A 633 -11.99 -4.12 32.36
C GLY A 633 -12.23 -3.58 33.74
N ARG A 634 -11.60 -2.46 34.05
CA ARG A 634 -11.71 -1.73 35.30
C ARG A 634 -11.86 -0.24 35.02
N ILE A 635 -12.70 0.38 35.83
CA ILE A 635 -12.86 1.84 35.87
C ILE A 635 -12.81 2.31 37.33
N ALA A 636 -12.21 3.48 37.58
CA ALA A 636 -12.13 4.06 38.91
C ALA A 636 -12.09 5.57 38.85
N GLN A 637 -12.48 6.20 40.00
CA GLN A 637 -12.27 7.62 40.29
C GLN A 637 -11.06 7.70 41.25
N GLY A 638 -9.95 8.25 40.78
CA GLY A 638 -8.70 8.29 41.56
C GLY A 638 -8.03 6.94 41.77
N GLY A 639 -6.99 6.93 42.60
CA GLY A 639 -6.27 5.73 43.00
C GLY A 639 -5.31 5.18 41.94
N GLN A 640 -4.88 3.92 42.14
CA GLN A 640 -3.94 3.25 41.22
C GLN A 640 -4.67 2.76 39.98
N LEU A 641 -4.01 2.83 38.81
CA LEU A 641 -4.53 2.35 37.54
C LEU A 641 -4.81 0.84 37.58
N LEU A 642 -3.92 0.06 38.19
CA LEU A 642 -4.06 -1.37 38.39
C LEU A 642 -4.26 -1.64 39.89
N SER A 643 -5.47 -2.00 40.27
CA SER A 643 -5.86 -2.45 41.62
C SER A 643 -6.75 -3.66 41.47
N ASN A 644 -6.86 -4.47 42.50
CA ASN A 644 -7.68 -5.70 42.48
C ASN A 644 -9.20 -5.42 42.58
N ASP A 645 -9.58 -4.20 42.85
CA ASP A 645 -10.98 -3.83 43.06
C ASP A 645 -11.68 -3.41 41.77
N ASN A 646 -13.00 -3.61 41.70
CA ASN A 646 -13.88 -3.12 40.64
C ASN A 646 -13.56 -3.62 39.22
N TRP A 647 -13.12 -4.87 39.09
CA TRP A 647 -13.00 -5.52 37.82
C TRP A 647 -14.34 -6.05 37.29
N HIS A 648 -14.66 -5.70 36.06
CA HIS A 648 -15.77 -6.20 35.29
C HIS A 648 -15.27 -7.21 34.27
N ALA A 649 -16.07 -8.22 33.96
CA ALA A 649 -15.77 -9.20 32.93
C ALA A 649 -17.03 -9.46 32.09
N GLY A 650 -16.84 -9.64 30.79
CA GLY A 650 -17.91 -9.91 29.86
C GLY A 650 -17.42 -10.68 28.63
N ALA A 651 -18.37 -11.17 27.87
CA ALA A 651 -18.09 -11.87 26.63
C ALA A 651 -19.11 -11.47 25.56
N ARG A 652 -18.72 -11.62 24.31
CA ARG A 652 -19.62 -11.46 23.16
C ARG A 652 -19.37 -12.59 22.15
N ILE A 653 -20.45 -13.01 21.50
CA ILE A 653 -20.41 -13.95 20.39
C ILE A 653 -21.32 -13.45 19.29
N GLY A 654 -20.91 -13.56 18.03
CA GLY A 654 -21.72 -13.03 16.95
C GLY A 654 -21.20 -13.35 15.57
N LEU A 655 -21.82 -12.72 14.61
CA LEU A 655 -21.48 -12.78 13.19
C LEU A 655 -20.93 -11.42 12.73
N GLY A 656 -19.92 -11.47 11.89
CA GLY A 656 -19.39 -10.30 11.22
C GLY A 656 -19.26 -10.52 9.73
N ALA A 657 -19.29 -9.42 8.96
CA ALA A 657 -19.00 -9.44 7.53
C ALA A 657 -18.29 -8.15 7.15
N ASP A 658 -17.23 -8.26 6.35
CA ASP A 658 -16.60 -7.10 5.71
C ASP A 658 -17.43 -6.75 4.45
N THR A 659 -18.00 -5.54 4.40
CA THR A 659 -18.84 -5.07 3.29
C THR A 659 -18.30 -3.78 2.68
N PRO A 660 -18.71 -3.40 1.46
CA PRO A 660 -18.33 -2.11 0.87
C PRO A 660 -18.74 -0.90 1.73
N LEU A 661 -19.81 -1.02 2.52
CA LEU A 661 -20.26 0.01 3.46
C LEU A 661 -19.50 0.00 4.80
N GLY A 662 -18.48 -0.83 4.91
CA GLY A 662 -17.73 -1.08 6.14
C GLY A 662 -18.13 -2.39 6.82
N PRO A 663 -17.48 -2.73 7.96
CA PRO A 663 -17.77 -3.96 8.68
C PRO A 663 -19.20 -3.93 9.26
N MET A 664 -19.92 -5.03 9.09
CA MET A 664 -21.21 -5.29 9.75
C MET A 664 -21.01 -6.33 10.85
N ARG A 665 -21.67 -6.15 11.98
CA ARG A 665 -21.59 -7.06 13.13
C ARG A 665 -22.95 -7.18 13.79
N VAL A 666 -23.26 -8.40 14.24
CA VAL A 666 -24.38 -8.68 15.14
C VAL A 666 -23.82 -9.56 16.25
N ASP A 667 -23.77 -9.02 17.43
CA ASP A 667 -23.15 -9.64 18.59
C ASP A 667 -24.18 -9.79 19.74
N TYR A 668 -24.27 -10.98 20.32
CA TYR A 668 -24.91 -11.21 21.60
C TYR A 668 -23.85 -11.05 22.69
N GLU A 669 -24.11 -10.17 23.64
CA GLU A 669 -23.18 -9.74 24.65
C GLU A 669 -23.69 -10.08 26.04
N VAL A 670 -22.79 -10.49 26.94
CA VAL A 670 -23.09 -10.79 28.34
C VAL A 670 -21.99 -10.20 29.23
N THR A 671 -22.38 -9.61 30.36
CA THR A 671 -21.44 -9.15 31.37
C THR A 671 -21.70 -9.80 32.73
N LYS A 672 -20.75 -9.71 33.64
CA LYS A 672 -20.86 -10.20 35.02
C LYS A 672 -22.12 -9.64 35.68
N GLY A 673 -22.93 -10.52 36.28
CA GLY A 673 -24.27 -10.20 36.80
C GLY A 673 -25.42 -10.60 35.87
N TRP A 674 -25.12 -11.30 34.76
CA TRP A 674 -26.07 -11.82 33.75
C TRP A 674 -26.88 -10.73 33.05
N ARG A 675 -26.32 -9.55 32.92
CA ARG A 675 -26.86 -8.54 32.04
C ARG A 675 -26.45 -8.89 30.61
N ASP A 676 -27.39 -8.86 29.67
CA ASP A 676 -27.18 -9.19 28.27
C ASP A 676 -27.71 -8.10 27.34
N ALA A 677 -27.20 -8.11 26.11
CA ALA A 677 -27.62 -7.20 25.04
C ALA A 677 -27.41 -7.85 23.67
N LEU A 678 -28.28 -7.53 22.73
CA LEU A 678 -28.04 -7.77 21.31
C LEU A 678 -27.58 -6.46 20.66
N ARG A 679 -26.38 -6.44 20.11
CA ARG A 679 -25.82 -5.27 19.45
C ARG A 679 -25.70 -5.48 17.95
N VAL A 680 -26.12 -4.47 17.22
CA VAL A 680 -25.99 -4.39 15.76
C VAL A 680 -25.14 -3.19 15.43
N ARG A 681 -24.14 -3.41 14.60
CA ARG A 681 -23.24 -2.37 14.13
C ARG A 681 -23.00 -2.47 12.64
N MET A 682 -23.03 -1.36 11.95
CA MET A 682 -22.73 -1.23 10.54
C MET A 682 -21.84 -0.01 10.31
N GLY A 683 -20.82 -0.14 9.48
CA GLY A 683 -19.86 0.92 9.23
C GLY A 683 -18.70 0.91 10.22
N ARG A 684 -17.79 1.86 10.04
CA ARG A 684 -16.58 1.99 10.85
C ARG A 684 -16.76 3.09 11.88
N SER A 685 -16.37 2.82 13.12
CA SER A 685 -16.32 3.83 14.18
C SER A 685 -15.11 4.74 14.00
N PHE A 686 -15.26 5.98 14.41
CA PHE A 686 -14.21 6.99 14.47
C PHE A 686 -13.66 7.08 15.88
#